data_8c9b9db2638cbe88960f59666fccb3bf
#
_entry.id   8c9b9db2638cbe88960f59666fccb3bf
#
_cell.length_a   1.000
_cell.length_b   1.000
_cell.length_c   1.000
_cell.angle_alpha   90.00
_cell.angle_beta   90.00
_cell.angle_gamma   90.00
#
_symmetry.space_group_name_H-M   'P 1'
#
loop_
_entity.id
_entity.type
_entity.pdbx_description
1 polymer ?
#
loop_
_entity_poly.entity_id
_entity_poly.type
_entity_poly.pdbx_seq_one_letter_code
_entity_poly.pdbx_strand_id
1 'polypeptide(L)'
;TNERLVVSSVAFSDGEEKDMSPADLNNDGWTDVIVVRKEPFSNQTQPARSDLLLMNINGVLTDQTALYAPEFISNPTFARDVFIGDFDDDGWQDVVVANTFNQQPIYYRNLGNDLAGNWLGLADESATRFPTLTGDIPLICAVWGGDVTGNGAMDIYFVNYKVNGGGGTAKDFLMINDGTGHFTEEAQVRLGNLRNSAFGTAVQIHDIDNDGDNDVIKVSTLYSVTPWNALGTLVLFNNGDGTFTNWQNITPSSAPYMFEVRDFNADGFLDLYVVDDGQDRLLTITGAVQNTSVTYTSTTLPFSSAGGFGGNVHAGDFDLDGDEDIIVSDVDVDIPPCNSGRRLAIFENVGGTFANPYGTTLYDWADNSYDVSVLDINNDGLLDFISGGCAGYGIFMNDNCDLVASSADFDLDGIPDACDICPTNPDPNCTPPIDYPIVSTDYTIARQWNEMLLASIRRDFARPTVHARNLFHTSIAMWDAWAAFENGTCTYLLGQTVDGFSCAFENFPVSTDIDNDRHAAISYAAYRLLSHRFTNSPNPGLLQTAYDNHMATLGYDITFTDTDYTTGSAAALGNYIAQCVIAFGLQDGSNEGNLYANTAYSPVNPPMIIDNPGNPTIVDMNRWQPLTLDLFIDQSGNEIPGATPPFLSPEWGQVSHFALSADDLTVNTRDGFDYQVYHDPGTPPLLSLDGSGTSDFYKWGFLTVAMWSSHLDTADNVMWDISPNSIGNRTNLPDNIADYPTFYNQVNGGTASDGHTVNPATGAPYAVN
;
A
#
# COMPACT_ATOMS: atom_id res chain seq x y z
N THR A 1 1.66 2.78 -30.53
CA THR A 1 3.04 3.22 -30.68
C THR A 1 3.53 3.89 -29.41
N ASN A 2 4.17 3.18 -28.61
CA ASN A 2 5.19 3.35 -27.57
C ASN A 2 5.58 4.77 -27.09
N GLU A 3 4.67 5.64 -26.79
CA GLU A 3 5.01 7.01 -26.31
C GLU A 3 4.76 7.21 -24.80
N ARG A 4 4.49 6.15 -24.03
CA ARG A 4 4.02 6.28 -22.65
C ARG A 4 4.92 5.78 -21.54
N LEU A 5 6.03 5.15 -21.85
CA LEU A 5 7.08 4.97 -20.87
C LEU A 5 7.94 6.25 -20.84
N VAL A 6 7.70 7.11 -19.86
CA VAL A 6 8.51 8.33 -19.69
C VAL A 6 9.87 7.93 -19.19
N VAL A 7 10.82 7.80 -20.09
CA VAL A 7 12.23 7.61 -19.71
C VAL A 7 12.77 8.92 -19.17
N SER A 8 12.93 9.03 -17.87
CA SER A 8 13.78 10.07 -17.30
C SER A 8 15.17 9.52 -17.07
N SER A 9 16.12 9.90 -17.92
CA SER A 9 17.54 9.63 -17.63
C SER A 9 18.01 10.60 -16.55
N VAL A 10 18.45 10.10 -15.41
CA VAL A 10 19.15 10.94 -14.45
C VAL A 10 20.54 11.26 -14.96
N ALA A 11 20.85 12.52 -15.10
CA ALA A 11 21.96 13.05 -15.90
C ALA A 11 23.38 12.79 -15.32
N PHE A 12 23.55 11.92 -14.33
CA PHE A 12 24.81 11.73 -13.61
C PHE A 12 25.19 10.27 -13.33
N SER A 13 24.50 9.29 -13.93
CA SER A 13 25.00 7.94 -13.83
C SER A 13 26.24 7.82 -14.70
N ASP A 14 27.33 7.37 -14.10
CA ASP A 14 28.57 7.10 -14.83
C ASP A 14 28.62 5.68 -15.42
N GLY A 15 27.45 4.99 -15.36
CA GLY A 15 27.25 3.65 -15.90
C GLY A 15 27.70 2.52 -14.98
N GLU A 16 27.43 1.30 -15.42
CA GLU A 16 27.83 0.04 -14.76
C GLU A 16 27.05 -0.24 -13.46
N GLU A 17 25.76 0.08 -13.43
CA GLU A 17 24.82 -0.32 -12.39
C GLU A 17 24.64 -1.85 -12.43
N LYS A 18 24.76 -2.51 -11.27
CA LYS A 18 24.77 -3.97 -11.18
C LYS A 18 23.59 -4.56 -10.44
N ASP A 19 23.10 -3.84 -9.48
CA ASP A 19 21.93 -4.23 -8.70
C ASP A 19 21.29 -3.01 -8.06
N MET A 20 19.99 -3.09 -7.82
CA MET A 20 19.20 -1.99 -7.26
C MET A 20 18.18 -2.55 -6.30
N SER A 21 18.12 -1.98 -5.10
CA SER A 21 17.21 -2.41 -4.06
C SER A 21 16.34 -1.24 -3.56
N PRO A 22 15.01 -1.36 -3.66
CA PRO A 22 14.08 -0.33 -3.22
C PRO A 22 13.73 -0.48 -1.75
N ALA A 23 13.60 0.62 -1.02
CA ALA A 23 13.04 0.70 0.33
C ALA A 23 12.74 2.16 0.72
N ASP A 24 11.77 2.37 1.60
CA ASP A 24 11.56 3.66 2.26
C ASP A 24 12.61 3.81 3.39
N LEU A 25 13.75 4.42 3.07
CA LEU A 25 14.90 4.49 3.97
C LEU A 25 14.77 5.58 5.04
N ASN A 26 13.98 6.60 4.77
CA ASN A 26 13.79 7.74 5.67
C ASN A 26 12.42 7.75 6.35
N ASN A 27 11.59 6.73 6.11
CA ASN A 27 10.23 6.54 6.62
C ASN A 27 9.30 7.73 6.27
N ASP A 28 9.44 8.30 5.06
CA ASP A 28 8.58 9.40 4.58
C ASP A 28 7.41 8.94 3.71
N GLY A 29 7.29 7.64 3.46
CA GLY A 29 6.23 7.01 2.66
C GLY A 29 6.54 6.97 1.16
N TRP A 30 7.74 7.39 0.72
CA TRP A 30 8.21 7.28 -0.64
C TRP A 30 9.34 6.25 -0.74
N THR A 31 9.30 5.40 -1.74
CA THR A 31 10.29 4.34 -1.90
C THR A 31 11.56 4.89 -2.53
N ASP A 32 12.67 4.85 -1.79
CA ASP A 32 14.01 5.20 -2.22
C ASP A 32 14.71 4.01 -2.90
N VAL A 33 15.85 4.23 -3.54
CA VAL A 33 16.61 3.17 -4.21
C VAL A 33 18.11 3.26 -3.91
N ILE A 34 18.68 2.14 -3.46
CA ILE A 34 20.14 1.96 -3.43
C ILE A 34 20.57 1.34 -4.77
N VAL A 35 21.55 1.93 -5.42
CA VAL A 35 22.14 1.43 -6.67
C VAL A 35 23.61 1.08 -6.44
N VAL A 36 23.96 -0.19 -6.60
CA VAL A 36 25.34 -0.64 -6.45
C VAL A 36 26.03 -0.81 -7.81
N ARG A 37 27.34 -0.51 -7.85
CA ARG A 37 28.06 -0.37 -9.11
C ARG A 37 29.40 -1.09 -9.12
N LYS A 38 29.72 -1.67 -10.25
CA LYS A 38 30.97 -2.39 -10.46
C LYS A 38 31.36 -2.45 -11.96
N GLU A 39 32.62 -2.32 -12.26
CA GLU A 39 33.12 -2.63 -13.61
C GLU A 39 32.89 -4.11 -13.98
N PRO A 40 32.71 -4.43 -15.27
CA PRO A 40 32.60 -5.80 -15.75
C PRO A 40 33.75 -6.70 -15.31
N PHE A 41 33.51 -7.99 -15.12
CA PHE A 41 34.55 -8.99 -14.74
C PHE A 41 35.74 -9.01 -15.64
N SER A 42 35.59 -8.73 -16.93
CA SER A 42 36.67 -8.64 -17.90
C SER A 42 37.60 -7.46 -17.66
N ASN A 43 37.21 -6.51 -16.82
CA ASN A 43 37.93 -5.25 -16.58
C ASN A 43 38.37 -5.07 -15.12
N GLN A 44 38.87 -6.12 -14.49
CA GLN A 44 39.31 -6.13 -13.09
C GLN A 44 40.40 -5.12 -12.70
N THR A 45 40.93 -4.41 -13.69
CA THR A 45 42.00 -3.39 -13.49
C THR A 45 41.44 -1.98 -13.35
N GLN A 46 40.17 -1.81 -13.50
CA GLN A 46 39.49 -0.50 -13.32
C GLN A 46 39.34 -0.16 -11.83
N PRO A 47 39.24 1.13 -11.51
CA PRO A 47 39.01 1.55 -10.12
C PRO A 47 37.62 1.10 -9.61
N ALA A 48 37.52 0.93 -8.30
CA ALA A 48 36.25 0.78 -7.63
C ALA A 48 35.31 1.97 -7.91
N ARG A 49 34.00 1.75 -7.86
CA ARG A 49 32.98 2.77 -8.14
C ARG A 49 32.24 3.16 -6.88
N SER A 50 31.72 4.38 -6.87
CA SER A 50 30.82 4.84 -5.83
C SER A 50 29.42 4.30 -6.09
N ASP A 51 28.79 3.75 -5.07
CA ASP A 51 27.39 3.39 -5.11
C ASP A 51 26.51 4.65 -5.01
N LEU A 52 25.21 4.55 -5.28
CA LEU A 52 24.29 5.69 -5.27
C LEU A 52 23.16 5.45 -4.29
N LEU A 53 22.68 6.54 -3.69
CA LEU A 53 21.42 6.63 -2.98
C LEU A 53 20.53 7.61 -3.73
N LEU A 54 19.46 7.07 -4.32
CA LEU A 54 18.42 7.83 -5.01
C LEU A 54 17.25 7.99 -4.04
N MET A 55 17.09 9.18 -3.48
CA MET A 55 15.93 9.51 -2.64
C MET A 55 14.74 9.85 -3.52
N ASN A 56 13.60 9.30 -3.19
CA ASN A 56 12.35 9.65 -3.84
C ASN A 56 11.74 10.90 -3.19
N ILE A 57 11.70 11.98 -3.93
CA ILE A 57 11.14 13.25 -3.44
C ILE A 57 9.84 13.51 -4.19
N ASN A 58 8.73 13.14 -3.60
CA ASN A 58 7.37 13.30 -4.18
C ASN A 58 7.27 12.72 -5.60
N GLY A 59 7.63 11.48 -5.79
CA GLY A 59 7.56 10.78 -7.07
C GLY A 59 8.74 11.02 -8.02
N VAL A 60 9.82 11.65 -7.54
CA VAL A 60 11.01 11.94 -8.34
C VAL A 60 12.27 11.41 -7.66
N LEU A 61 12.87 10.36 -8.23
CA LEU A 61 14.14 9.82 -7.76
C LEU A 61 15.28 10.84 -7.99
N THR A 62 15.96 11.22 -6.94
CA THR A 62 16.99 12.26 -6.94
C THR A 62 18.26 11.75 -6.24
N ASP A 63 19.42 11.88 -6.87
CA ASP A 63 20.69 11.50 -6.26
C ASP A 63 21.00 12.38 -5.04
N GLN A 64 20.96 11.79 -3.84
CA GLN A 64 21.26 12.40 -2.57
C GLN A 64 22.44 11.74 -1.85
N THR A 65 23.23 10.94 -2.59
CA THR A 65 24.37 10.19 -2.06
C THR A 65 25.33 11.03 -1.23
N ALA A 66 25.70 12.20 -1.75
CA ALA A 66 26.66 13.07 -1.07
C ALA A 66 26.15 13.62 0.27
N LEU A 67 24.82 13.68 0.46
CA LEU A 67 24.18 14.22 1.67
C LEU A 67 23.96 13.12 2.71
N TYR A 68 23.40 11.97 2.31
CA TYR A 68 22.90 10.96 3.23
C TYR A 68 23.72 9.66 3.24
N ALA A 69 24.59 9.43 2.25
CA ALA A 69 25.47 8.25 2.19
C ALA A 69 26.90 8.65 1.73
N PRO A 70 27.58 9.62 2.40
CA PRO A 70 28.86 10.15 1.94
C PRO A 70 29.97 9.09 1.88
N GLU A 71 29.84 7.99 2.63
CA GLU A 71 30.76 6.86 2.60
C GLU A 71 30.71 6.11 1.26
N PHE A 72 29.63 6.09 0.54
CA PHE A 72 29.53 5.54 -0.82
C PHE A 72 30.53 6.22 -1.76
N ILE A 73 30.77 7.52 -1.57
CA ILE A 73 31.71 8.31 -2.37
C ILE A 73 33.15 8.18 -1.83
N SER A 74 33.31 8.24 -0.49
CA SER A 74 34.66 8.23 0.12
C SER A 74 35.27 6.83 0.19
N ASN A 75 34.47 5.77 0.08
CA ASN A 75 34.89 4.37 0.12
C ASN A 75 34.32 3.59 -1.09
N PRO A 76 34.79 3.85 -2.32
CA PRO A 76 34.28 3.20 -3.51
C PRO A 76 34.44 1.67 -3.47
N THR A 77 33.51 0.94 -4.06
CA THR A 77 33.38 -0.50 -3.94
C THR A 77 33.53 -1.24 -5.27
N PHE A 78 33.54 -2.57 -5.18
CA PHE A 78 33.26 -3.48 -6.29
C PHE A 78 31.94 -4.20 -5.93
N ALA A 79 30.90 -3.44 -5.68
CA ALA A 79 29.63 -3.94 -5.27
C ALA A 79 28.94 -4.71 -6.41
N ARG A 80 28.27 -5.79 -6.07
CA ARG A 80 27.58 -6.63 -7.04
C ARG A 80 26.10 -6.84 -6.72
N ASP A 81 25.78 -6.81 -5.45
CA ASP A 81 24.42 -7.05 -4.98
C ASP A 81 24.20 -6.29 -3.67
N VAL A 82 22.99 -5.95 -3.38
CA VAL A 82 22.60 -5.20 -2.18
C VAL A 82 21.31 -5.74 -1.58
N PHE A 83 21.27 -5.85 -0.27
CA PHE A 83 20.08 -6.25 0.47
C PHE A 83 19.77 -5.22 1.54
N ILE A 84 18.49 -4.86 1.68
CA ILE A 84 17.99 -3.88 2.65
C ILE A 84 17.10 -4.60 3.66
N GLY A 85 17.30 -4.32 4.96
CA GLY A 85 16.51 -4.92 6.02
C GLY A 85 16.81 -4.27 7.38
N ASP A 86 15.87 -4.34 8.31
CA ASP A 86 16.07 -3.92 9.69
C ASP A 86 16.80 -5.05 10.44
N PHE A 87 18.12 -4.91 10.60
CA PHE A 87 18.93 -5.97 11.20
C PHE A 87 19.15 -5.78 12.71
N ASP A 88 18.93 -4.59 13.26
CA ASP A 88 19.10 -4.32 14.68
C ASP A 88 17.79 -4.04 15.43
N ASP A 89 16.64 -4.25 14.73
CA ASP A 89 15.27 -4.12 15.24
C ASP A 89 14.99 -2.72 15.83
N ASP A 90 15.60 -1.70 15.18
CA ASP A 90 15.41 -0.30 15.60
C ASP A 90 14.32 0.42 14.79
N GLY A 91 13.70 -0.26 13.83
CA GLY A 91 12.62 0.24 12.97
C GLY A 91 13.09 0.99 11.73
N TRP A 92 14.40 1.02 11.47
CA TRP A 92 15.00 1.64 10.29
C TRP A 92 15.66 0.59 9.41
N GLN A 93 15.48 0.72 8.11
CA GLN A 93 16.04 -0.23 7.15
C GLN A 93 17.54 0.04 6.94
N ASP A 94 18.39 -0.92 7.30
CA ASP A 94 19.83 -0.90 7.06
C ASP A 94 20.18 -1.44 5.68
N VAL A 95 21.41 -1.23 5.23
CA VAL A 95 21.87 -1.62 3.91
C VAL A 95 23.10 -2.52 3.99
N VAL A 96 23.04 -3.69 3.39
CA VAL A 96 24.18 -4.63 3.28
C VAL A 96 24.61 -4.74 1.83
N VAL A 97 25.87 -4.40 1.54
CA VAL A 97 26.45 -4.43 0.22
C VAL A 97 27.39 -5.62 0.06
N ALA A 98 27.11 -6.45 -0.93
CA ALA A 98 27.91 -7.62 -1.30
C ALA A 98 29.04 -7.21 -2.25
N ASN A 99 30.27 -7.27 -1.79
CA ASN A 99 31.44 -6.89 -2.53
C ASN A 99 32.21 -8.09 -3.14
N THR A 100 32.78 -7.87 -4.31
CA THR A 100 33.60 -8.84 -4.99
C THR A 100 35.09 -8.42 -5.01
N PHE A 101 35.93 -9.10 -5.76
CA PHE A 101 37.37 -8.80 -5.96
C PHE A 101 38.18 -8.62 -4.67
N ASN A 102 37.92 -9.45 -3.68
CA ASN A 102 38.62 -9.47 -2.38
C ASN A 102 38.32 -8.26 -1.48
N GLN A 103 37.20 -7.58 -1.69
CA GLN A 103 36.70 -6.64 -0.72
C GLN A 103 35.72 -7.35 0.28
N GLN A 104 35.71 -6.88 1.52
CA GLN A 104 34.76 -7.35 2.53
C GLN A 104 33.37 -6.81 2.20
N PRO A 105 32.29 -7.51 2.58
CA PRO A 105 30.97 -6.92 2.53
C PRO A 105 30.88 -5.72 3.47
N ILE A 106 29.97 -4.79 3.19
CA ILE A 106 29.79 -3.59 3.97
C ILE A 106 28.40 -3.57 4.58
N TYR A 107 28.33 -3.16 5.83
CA TYR A 107 27.11 -2.88 6.56
C TYR A 107 26.98 -1.39 6.77
N TYR A 108 25.99 -0.78 6.16
CA TYR A 108 25.62 0.62 6.38
C TYR A 108 24.41 0.67 7.31
N ARG A 109 24.62 1.17 8.52
CA ARG A 109 23.54 1.38 9.44
C ARG A 109 22.72 2.60 9.05
N ASN A 110 21.42 2.49 9.10
CA ASN A 110 20.52 3.63 9.04
C ASN A 110 20.49 4.34 10.41
N LEU A 111 20.82 5.61 10.42
CA LEU A 111 20.96 6.37 11.65
C LEU A 111 19.63 6.94 12.19
N GLY A 112 18.54 6.71 11.45
CA GLY A 112 17.24 7.25 11.78
C GLY A 112 17.20 8.78 11.79
N ASN A 113 16.26 9.34 12.52
CA ASN A 113 16.06 10.79 12.62
C ASN A 113 16.79 11.40 13.82
N ASP A 114 17.21 12.65 13.66
CA ASP A 114 17.66 13.47 14.79
C ASP A 114 16.45 13.94 15.65
N LEU A 115 16.73 14.61 16.75
CA LEU A 115 15.69 15.13 17.65
C LEU A 115 14.76 16.20 17.01
N ALA A 116 15.12 16.70 15.83
CA ALA A 116 14.33 17.66 15.07
C ALA A 116 13.53 16.99 13.94
N GLY A 117 13.63 15.66 13.81
CA GLY A 117 12.94 14.88 12.79
C GLY A 117 13.66 14.83 11.43
N ASN A 118 14.93 15.30 11.35
CA ASN A 118 15.67 15.19 10.09
C ASN A 118 16.38 13.85 10.01
N TRP A 119 16.23 13.16 8.90
CA TRP A 119 16.94 11.91 8.66
C TRP A 119 18.45 12.12 8.60
N LEU A 120 19.19 11.25 9.29
CA LEU A 120 20.64 11.35 9.43
C LEU A 120 21.43 10.59 8.36
N GLY A 121 20.74 9.77 7.56
CA GLY A 121 21.34 8.97 6.50
C GLY A 121 21.98 7.67 6.98
N LEU A 122 22.90 7.15 6.16
CA LEU A 122 23.58 5.87 6.32
C LEU A 122 25.01 6.07 6.81
N ALA A 123 25.52 5.17 7.68
CA ALA A 123 26.90 5.16 8.15
C ALA A 123 27.52 3.76 8.06
N ASP A 124 28.77 3.65 7.60
CA ASP A 124 29.53 2.40 7.58
C ASP A 124 29.90 1.94 9.00
N GLU A 125 29.18 0.94 9.50
CA GLU A 125 29.45 0.28 10.79
C GLU A 125 30.05 -1.13 10.63
N SER A 126 30.53 -1.51 9.46
CA SER A 126 31.05 -2.84 9.17
C SER A 126 32.12 -3.32 10.14
N ALA A 127 33.00 -2.42 10.58
CA ALA A 127 34.11 -2.77 11.48
C ALA A 127 33.65 -3.24 12.88
N THR A 128 32.45 -2.85 13.30
CA THR A 128 31.88 -3.20 14.59
C THR A 128 30.85 -4.29 14.49
N ARG A 129 30.14 -4.39 13.36
CA ARG A 129 29.01 -5.29 13.18
C ARG A 129 29.35 -6.57 12.47
N PHE A 130 30.28 -6.54 11.49
CA PHE A 130 30.69 -7.70 10.73
C PHE A 130 32.03 -8.28 11.20
N PRO A 131 32.17 -9.62 11.30
CA PRO A 131 33.48 -10.23 11.41
C PRO A 131 34.24 -10.10 10.10
N THR A 132 35.56 -9.95 10.17
CA THR A 132 36.38 -10.03 8.95
C THR A 132 36.31 -11.43 8.37
N LEU A 133 35.80 -11.58 7.16
CA LEU A 133 35.72 -12.85 6.46
C LEU A 133 37.16 -13.34 6.13
N THR A 134 37.48 -14.54 6.63
CA THR A 134 38.78 -15.14 6.49
C THR A 134 38.67 -16.58 6.01
N GLY A 135 39.72 -17.11 5.40
CA GLY A 135 39.78 -18.51 4.97
C GLY A 135 39.51 -18.72 3.50
N ASP A 136 38.50 -18.13 2.91
CA ASP A 136 38.36 -17.95 1.46
C ASP A 136 38.35 -16.45 1.14
N ILE A 137 38.79 -16.12 -0.05
CA ILE A 137 38.79 -14.74 -0.53
C ILE A 137 37.33 -14.35 -0.81
N PRO A 138 36.82 -13.24 -0.28
CA PRO A 138 35.47 -12.76 -0.62
C PRO A 138 35.43 -12.40 -2.13
N LEU A 139 34.66 -13.18 -2.85
CA LEU A 139 34.27 -12.95 -4.23
C LEU A 139 32.76 -13.12 -4.26
N ILE A 140 32.07 -12.24 -3.50
CA ILE A 140 30.65 -12.37 -3.29
C ILE A 140 29.90 -11.91 -4.53
N CYS A 141 28.86 -12.65 -4.90
CA CYS A 141 28.04 -12.41 -6.08
C CYS A 141 26.64 -11.99 -5.73
N ALA A 142 26.07 -12.57 -4.65
CA ALA A 142 24.73 -12.23 -4.21
C ALA A 142 24.63 -12.31 -2.68
N VAL A 143 23.64 -11.59 -2.14
CA VAL A 143 23.31 -11.51 -0.72
C VAL A 143 21.81 -11.60 -0.53
N TRP A 144 21.39 -12.25 0.58
CA TRP A 144 20.02 -12.26 1.01
C TRP A 144 19.92 -12.35 2.52
N GLY A 145 18.93 -11.65 3.10
CA GLY A 145 18.62 -11.67 4.52
C GLY A 145 17.40 -12.53 4.84
N GLY A 146 17.42 -13.20 5.99
CA GLY A 146 16.29 -13.96 6.51
C GLY A 146 16.63 -14.69 7.80
N ASP A 147 15.69 -14.83 8.71
CA ASP A 147 15.90 -15.58 9.96
C ASP A 147 15.97 -17.08 9.67
N VAL A 148 17.18 -17.63 9.66
CA VAL A 148 17.39 -19.08 9.51
C VAL A 148 17.54 -19.79 10.83
N THR A 149 17.72 -19.05 11.93
CA THR A 149 17.90 -19.64 13.26
C THR A 149 16.63 -19.74 14.08
N GLY A 150 15.53 -19.09 13.63
CA GLY A 150 14.27 -19.00 14.35
C GLY A 150 14.34 -18.13 15.62
N ASN A 151 15.32 -17.22 15.67
CA ASN A 151 15.52 -16.36 16.84
C ASN A 151 14.82 -15.00 16.71
N GLY A 152 14.15 -14.75 15.58
CA GLY A 152 13.46 -13.49 15.26
C GLY A 152 14.36 -12.40 14.67
N ALA A 153 15.67 -12.63 14.54
CA ALA A 153 16.60 -11.70 13.96
C ALA A 153 16.99 -12.11 12.54
N MET A 154 17.15 -11.17 11.64
CA MET A 154 17.49 -11.42 10.25
C MET A 154 18.98 -11.79 10.11
N ASP A 155 19.26 -13.02 9.70
CA ASP A 155 20.59 -13.53 9.35
C ASP A 155 20.91 -13.16 7.89
N ILE A 156 22.19 -13.29 7.46
CA ILE A 156 22.60 -12.94 6.10
C ILE A 156 23.35 -14.11 5.46
N TYR A 157 22.96 -14.48 4.24
CA TYR A 157 23.65 -15.45 3.43
C TYR A 157 24.34 -14.77 2.23
N PHE A 158 25.65 -14.99 2.07
CA PHE A 158 26.42 -14.55 0.93
C PHE A 158 26.85 -15.74 0.08
N VAL A 159 26.51 -15.75 -1.20
CA VAL A 159 27.05 -16.72 -2.15
C VAL A 159 28.34 -16.20 -2.78
N ASN A 160 29.31 -17.10 -2.83
CA ASN A 160 30.64 -16.79 -3.29
C ASN A 160 30.94 -17.48 -4.64
N TYR A 161 31.95 -17.00 -5.37
CA TYR A 161 32.36 -17.60 -6.63
C TYR A 161 33.88 -17.63 -6.80
N LYS A 162 34.37 -18.35 -7.81
CA LYS A 162 35.79 -18.34 -8.17
C LYS A 162 36.01 -17.71 -9.54
N VAL A 163 36.85 -16.69 -9.57
CA VAL A 163 37.23 -15.96 -10.77
C VAL A 163 38.10 -16.84 -11.70
N ASN A 164 37.96 -16.63 -12.99
CA ASN A 164 38.86 -17.07 -14.06
C ASN A 164 38.88 -18.55 -14.45
N GLY A 165 37.73 -19.19 -14.58
CA GLY A 165 37.67 -20.48 -15.25
C GLY A 165 38.56 -21.58 -14.65
N GLY A 166 39.20 -21.30 -13.55
CA GLY A 166 39.97 -22.25 -12.77
C GLY A 166 39.04 -23.07 -11.90
N GLY A 167 38.69 -24.27 -12.36
CA GLY A 167 37.87 -25.18 -11.57
C GLY A 167 38.29 -25.20 -10.11
N GLY A 168 37.39 -24.80 -9.23
CA GLY A 168 37.66 -24.77 -7.80
C GLY A 168 36.38 -24.42 -7.03
N THR A 169 36.35 -24.87 -5.80
CA THR A 169 35.24 -24.66 -4.88
C THR A 169 35.41 -23.33 -4.17
N ALA A 170 34.49 -22.42 -4.33
CA ALA A 170 34.31 -21.27 -3.45
C ALA A 170 33.57 -21.67 -2.19
N LYS A 171 33.63 -20.85 -1.16
CA LYS A 171 32.93 -21.06 0.11
C LYS A 171 31.99 -19.91 0.37
N ASP A 172 30.73 -20.22 0.50
CA ASP A 172 29.72 -19.24 0.90
C ASP A 172 29.87 -18.89 2.38
N PHE A 173 29.30 -17.76 2.77
CA PHE A 173 29.30 -17.28 4.13
C PHE A 173 27.88 -17.18 4.67
N LEU A 174 27.69 -17.55 5.92
CA LEU A 174 26.43 -17.40 6.67
C LEU A 174 26.71 -16.59 7.92
N MET A 175 26.15 -15.43 7.98
CA MET A 175 26.31 -14.46 9.05
C MET A 175 25.10 -14.56 9.96
N ILE A 176 25.30 -15.00 11.18
CA ILE A 176 24.25 -15.14 12.20
C ILE A 176 24.18 -13.87 13.03
N ASN A 177 22.99 -13.29 13.07
CA ASN A 177 22.66 -12.09 13.82
C ASN A 177 22.35 -12.41 15.28
N ASP A 178 22.89 -11.64 16.20
CA ASP A 178 22.62 -11.79 17.65
C ASP A 178 21.34 -11.03 18.09
N GLY A 179 20.58 -10.47 17.16
CA GLY A 179 19.37 -9.66 17.41
C GLY A 179 19.64 -8.19 17.70
N THR A 180 20.88 -7.75 17.53
CA THR A 180 21.27 -6.34 17.71
C THR A 180 22.09 -5.83 16.52
N GLY A 181 22.00 -6.47 15.37
CA GLY A 181 22.77 -6.16 14.19
C GLY A 181 24.25 -6.48 14.25
N HIS A 182 24.68 -7.36 15.20
CA HIS A 182 26.06 -7.85 15.25
C HIS A 182 26.10 -9.31 14.81
N PHE A 183 27.04 -9.61 13.94
CA PHE A 183 27.08 -10.87 13.22
C PHE A 183 28.29 -11.74 13.55
N THR A 184 28.08 -13.07 13.50
CA THR A 184 29.13 -14.07 13.54
C THR A 184 29.08 -14.95 12.30
N GLU A 185 30.25 -15.27 11.70
CA GLU A 185 30.32 -16.15 10.52
C GLU A 185 30.28 -17.64 10.98
N GLU A 186 29.21 -18.35 10.61
CA GLU A 186 28.97 -19.72 11.07
C GLU A 186 28.75 -20.76 9.95
N ALA A 187 28.99 -20.42 8.68
CA ALA A 187 28.73 -21.31 7.56
C ALA A 187 29.43 -22.67 7.67
N GLN A 188 30.66 -22.72 8.23
CA GLN A 188 31.37 -23.99 8.41
C GLN A 188 30.66 -24.91 9.39
N VAL A 189 30.11 -24.36 10.47
CA VAL A 189 29.47 -25.12 11.55
C VAL A 189 28.09 -25.58 11.13
N ARG A 190 27.33 -24.70 10.47
CA ARG A 190 25.92 -24.90 10.16
C ARG A 190 25.69 -25.65 8.85
N LEU A 191 26.53 -25.40 7.84
CA LEU A 191 26.39 -25.93 6.48
C LEU A 191 27.41 -27.03 6.15
N GLY A 192 28.57 -27.07 6.82
CA GLY A 192 29.63 -27.99 6.47
C GLY A 192 30.07 -27.85 5.01
N ASN A 193 29.90 -28.90 4.20
CA ASN A 193 30.19 -28.88 2.78
C ASN A 193 29.05 -28.30 1.92
N LEU A 194 27.88 -28.08 2.47
CA LEU A 194 26.77 -27.44 1.75
C LEU A 194 27.03 -25.96 1.48
N ARG A 195 28.01 -25.34 2.11
CA ARG A 195 28.49 -23.99 1.78
C ARG A 195 29.35 -23.91 0.53
N ASN A 196 29.57 -25.03 -0.17
CA ASN A 196 30.38 -25.01 -1.40
C ASN A 196 29.56 -24.40 -2.56
N SER A 197 30.23 -23.59 -3.36
CA SER A 197 29.71 -23.07 -4.63
C SER A 197 30.81 -23.10 -5.69
N ALA A 198 30.46 -23.27 -6.94
CA ALA A 198 31.39 -23.08 -8.06
C ALA A 198 31.33 -21.62 -8.53
N PHE A 199 30.14 -21.22 -8.95
CA PHE A 199 29.79 -19.87 -9.30
C PHE A 199 28.36 -19.64 -8.74
N GLY A 200 28.28 -19.05 -7.55
CA GLY A 200 27.03 -18.69 -6.93
C GLY A 200 26.59 -17.33 -7.45
N THR A 201 25.46 -17.24 -8.11
CA THR A 201 24.97 -16.02 -8.74
C THR A 201 23.75 -15.44 -8.06
N ALA A 202 22.96 -16.28 -7.41
CA ALA A 202 21.76 -15.87 -6.70
C ALA A 202 21.56 -16.69 -5.42
N VAL A 203 20.90 -16.08 -4.45
CA VAL A 203 20.44 -16.73 -3.21
C VAL A 203 19.18 -16.02 -2.75
N GLN A 204 18.22 -16.79 -2.21
CA GLN A 204 17.07 -16.29 -1.47
C GLN A 204 16.82 -17.21 -0.28
N ILE A 205 16.14 -16.71 0.76
CA ILE A 205 15.80 -17.41 1.99
C ILE A 205 14.28 -17.40 2.15
N HIS A 206 13.67 -18.58 2.11
CA HIS A 206 12.23 -18.78 2.21
C HIS A 206 11.90 -20.14 2.80
N ASP A 207 10.74 -20.28 3.44
CA ASP A 207 10.19 -21.59 3.85
C ASP A 207 9.58 -22.26 2.61
N ILE A 208 10.40 -23.05 1.89
CA ILE A 208 9.97 -23.64 0.60
C ILE A 208 9.28 -24.98 0.78
N ASP A 209 9.42 -25.63 1.92
CA ASP A 209 8.75 -26.90 2.18
C ASP A 209 7.58 -26.80 3.19
N ASN A 210 7.20 -25.57 3.56
CA ASN A 210 6.08 -25.21 4.42
C ASN A 210 6.16 -25.89 5.80
N ASP A 211 7.34 -25.95 6.41
CA ASP A 211 7.53 -26.51 7.75
C ASP A 211 7.66 -25.44 8.85
N GLY A 212 7.72 -24.17 8.48
CA GLY A 212 7.80 -23.01 9.35
C GLY A 212 9.22 -22.49 9.57
N ASP A 213 10.24 -23.14 8.98
CA ASP A 213 11.63 -22.77 9.11
C ASP A 213 12.17 -22.28 7.74
N ASN A 214 12.89 -21.18 7.73
CA ASN A 214 13.43 -20.64 6.49
C ASN A 214 14.57 -21.49 5.93
N ASP A 215 14.43 -21.92 4.67
CA ASP A 215 15.41 -22.64 3.88
C ASP A 215 16.31 -21.70 3.06
N VAL A 216 17.43 -22.20 2.57
CA VAL A 216 18.31 -21.45 1.67
C VAL A 216 18.20 -22.02 0.26
N ILE A 217 17.78 -21.19 -0.68
CA ILE A 217 17.74 -21.50 -2.11
C ILE A 217 18.89 -20.75 -2.77
N LYS A 218 19.78 -21.46 -3.47
CA LYS A 218 20.93 -20.82 -4.10
C LYS A 218 21.27 -21.43 -5.45
N VAL A 219 21.92 -20.65 -6.31
CA VAL A 219 22.49 -21.12 -7.57
C VAL A 219 23.93 -21.57 -7.37
N SER A 220 24.30 -22.68 -8.00
CA SER A 220 25.70 -23.05 -8.24
C SER A 220 25.86 -23.48 -9.70
N THR A 221 26.43 -22.61 -10.51
CA THR A 221 26.52 -22.80 -11.96
C THR A 221 27.98 -22.89 -12.48
N LEU A 222 28.21 -22.98 -13.78
CA LEU A 222 29.44 -23.09 -14.54
C LEU A 222 30.23 -24.37 -14.27
N TYR A 223 30.42 -24.82 -13.06
CA TYR A 223 31.21 -25.99 -12.69
C TYR A 223 30.49 -26.84 -11.65
N SER A 224 30.70 -28.17 -11.72
CA SER A 224 30.20 -29.06 -10.68
C SER A 224 31.19 -29.10 -9.50
N VAL A 225 30.65 -29.00 -8.28
CA VAL A 225 31.41 -29.12 -7.03
C VAL A 225 30.75 -30.10 -6.09
N THR A 226 31.53 -30.67 -5.19
CA THR A 226 31.04 -31.57 -4.13
C THR A 226 30.32 -30.71 -3.05
N PRO A 227 29.12 -31.09 -2.55
CA PRO A 227 28.51 -32.44 -2.68
C PRO A 227 27.57 -32.61 -3.87
N TRP A 228 27.13 -31.55 -4.56
CA TRP A 228 26.11 -31.69 -5.60
C TRP A 228 26.59 -32.35 -6.90
N ASN A 229 27.86 -32.24 -7.24
CA ASN A 229 28.46 -32.79 -8.45
C ASN A 229 27.67 -32.51 -9.76
N ALA A 230 26.94 -31.41 -9.78
CA ALA A 230 26.10 -30.94 -10.86
C ALA A 230 26.00 -29.43 -10.81
N LEU A 231 25.53 -28.80 -11.88
CA LEU A 231 25.02 -27.42 -11.90
C LEU A 231 23.58 -27.44 -11.44
N GLY A 232 23.08 -26.33 -10.91
CA GLY A 232 21.66 -26.22 -10.63
C GLY A 232 21.29 -25.15 -9.60
N THR A 233 20.00 -24.98 -9.43
CA THR A 233 19.39 -24.33 -8.28
C THR A 233 19.25 -25.34 -7.18
N LEU A 234 19.78 -25.02 -6.03
CA LEU A 234 19.93 -25.92 -4.89
C LEU A 234 19.06 -25.40 -3.74
N VAL A 235 18.22 -26.26 -3.19
CA VAL A 235 17.52 -26.02 -1.93
C VAL A 235 18.32 -26.69 -0.83
N LEU A 236 18.69 -25.94 0.20
CA LEU A 236 19.30 -26.44 1.43
C LEU A 236 18.22 -26.36 2.51
N PHE A 237 17.75 -27.52 2.99
CA PHE A 237 16.69 -27.60 3.96
C PHE A 237 17.21 -27.34 5.38
N ASN A 238 16.54 -26.42 6.07
CA ASN A 238 16.82 -26.09 7.45
C ASN A 238 16.31 -27.20 8.38
N ASN A 239 17.00 -27.47 9.47
CA ASN A 239 16.55 -28.44 10.47
C ASN A 239 15.78 -27.77 11.64
N GLY A 240 15.38 -26.48 11.48
CA GLY A 240 14.69 -25.69 12.49
C GLY A 240 15.59 -25.02 13.53
N ASP A 241 16.89 -25.04 13.32
CA ASP A 241 17.86 -24.41 14.23
C ASP A 241 18.99 -23.68 13.48
N GLY A 242 18.79 -23.42 12.20
CA GLY A 242 19.79 -22.82 11.31
C GLY A 242 20.93 -23.78 10.94
N THR A 243 20.76 -25.09 11.13
CA THR A 243 21.69 -26.11 10.63
C THR A 243 21.09 -26.81 9.40
N PHE A 244 21.94 -27.13 8.44
CA PHE A 244 21.52 -27.68 7.17
C PHE A 244 22.25 -29.00 6.91
N THR A 245 21.49 -30.07 6.73
CA THR A 245 22.05 -31.41 6.47
C THR A 245 21.54 -32.04 5.18
N ASN A 246 20.37 -31.64 4.74
CA ASN A 246 19.73 -32.13 3.52
C ASN A 246 19.73 -31.04 2.45
N TRP A 247 19.67 -31.50 1.21
CA TRP A 247 19.61 -30.61 0.05
C TRP A 247 18.99 -31.30 -1.16
N GLN A 248 18.47 -30.49 -2.09
CA GLN A 248 17.96 -30.97 -3.37
C GLN A 248 18.41 -30.06 -4.51
N ASN A 249 18.78 -30.64 -5.65
CA ASN A 249 18.94 -29.89 -6.89
C ASN A 249 17.61 -29.94 -7.66
N ILE A 250 16.96 -28.80 -7.80
CA ILE A 250 15.63 -28.69 -8.42
C ILE A 250 15.72 -28.29 -9.91
N THR A 251 16.92 -27.96 -10.44
CA THR A 251 17.17 -27.72 -11.87
C THR A 251 18.29 -28.59 -12.43
N PRO A 252 18.23 -29.93 -12.25
CA PRO A 252 19.30 -30.79 -12.73
C PRO A 252 19.43 -30.69 -14.24
N SER A 253 20.66 -30.57 -14.74
CA SER A 253 20.98 -30.46 -16.17
C SER A 253 20.71 -29.11 -16.83
N SER A 254 20.54 -28.05 -16.04
CA SER A 254 20.47 -26.69 -16.53
C SER A 254 21.63 -25.84 -15.99
N ALA A 255 21.77 -24.65 -16.51
CA ALA A 255 22.78 -23.67 -16.08
C ALA A 255 22.02 -22.38 -15.60
N PRO A 256 21.34 -22.44 -14.45
CA PRO A 256 20.63 -21.31 -13.94
C PRO A 256 21.56 -20.19 -13.52
N TYR A 257 21.09 -18.96 -13.66
CA TYR A 257 21.81 -17.77 -13.19
C TYR A 257 21.11 -17.06 -12.07
N MET A 258 19.81 -16.76 -12.26
CA MET A 258 18.97 -16.06 -11.29
C MET A 258 17.66 -16.81 -11.12
N PHE A 259 16.92 -16.46 -10.11
CA PHE A 259 15.56 -16.96 -9.90
C PHE A 259 14.78 -15.99 -9.02
N GLU A 260 13.47 -16.05 -9.14
CA GLU A 260 12.50 -15.38 -8.26
C GLU A 260 11.60 -16.43 -7.63
N VAL A 261 11.30 -16.25 -6.35
CA VAL A 261 10.47 -17.17 -5.56
C VAL A 261 9.17 -16.48 -5.17
N ARG A 262 8.03 -17.02 -5.65
CA ARG A 262 6.66 -16.56 -5.32
C ARG A 262 5.69 -17.72 -5.40
N ASP A 263 4.52 -17.56 -4.83
CA ASP A 263 3.39 -18.46 -5.07
C ASP A 263 2.63 -17.97 -6.32
N PHE A 264 3.14 -18.36 -7.52
CA PHE A 264 2.61 -17.85 -8.79
C PHE A 264 1.23 -18.39 -9.18
N ASN A 265 0.76 -19.43 -8.52
CA ASN A 265 -0.50 -20.07 -8.83
C ASN A 265 -1.52 -20.05 -7.69
N ALA A 266 -1.19 -19.34 -6.60
CA ALA A 266 -1.98 -19.17 -5.38
C ALA A 266 -2.41 -20.52 -4.73
N ASP A 267 -1.55 -21.57 -4.80
CA ASP A 267 -1.84 -22.87 -4.21
C ASP A 267 -1.27 -23.06 -2.79
N GLY A 268 -0.53 -22.07 -2.29
CA GLY A 268 0.08 -22.03 -0.97
C GLY A 268 1.48 -22.65 -0.90
N PHE A 269 2.06 -23.09 -2.01
CA PHE A 269 3.46 -23.44 -2.14
C PHE A 269 4.21 -22.37 -2.91
N LEU A 270 5.45 -22.11 -2.52
CA LEU A 270 6.30 -21.16 -3.24
C LEU A 270 6.88 -21.82 -4.49
N ASP A 271 6.65 -21.22 -5.65
CA ASP A 271 7.17 -21.61 -6.95
C ASP A 271 8.46 -20.85 -7.28
N LEU A 272 9.19 -21.26 -8.32
CA LEU A 272 10.39 -20.57 -8.79
C LEU A 272 10.28 -20.26 -10.29
N TYR A 273 10.45 -19.00 -10.64
CA TYR A 273 10.83 -18.61 -12.00
C TYR A 273 12.34 -18.62 -12.08
N VAL A 274 12.90 -19.45 -12.97
CA VAL A 274 14.36 -19.64 -13.11
C VAL A 274 14.84 -19.12 -14.46
N VAL A 275 15.70 -18.12 -14.42
CA VAL A 275 16.41 -17.59 -15.58
C VAL A 275 17.65 -18.44 -15.84
N ASP A 276 17.77 -19.00 -17.04
CA ASP A 276 18.74 -20.03 -17.39
C ASP A 276 19.64 -19.57 -18.53
N ASP A 277 20.81 -20.16 -18.65
CA ASP A 277 21.67 -20.03 -19.86
C ASP A 277 21.03 -20.84 -21.00
N GLY A 278 19.94 -20.31 -21.53
CA GLY A 278 19.07 -20.98 -22.48
C GLY A 278 17.61 -20.57 -22.30
N GLN A 279 16.69 -21.53 -22.31
CA GLN A 279 15.29 -21.25 -22.09
C GLN A 279 14.96 -21.23 -20.59
N ASP A 280 14.33 -20.18 -20.14
CA ASP A 280 13.81 -20.04 -18.80
C ASP A 280 12.76 -21.08 -18.47
N ARG A 281 12.51 -21.29 -17.21
CA ARG A 281 11.54 -22.27 -16.74
C ARG A 281 10.80 -21.83 -15.49
N LEU A 282 9.56 -22.26 -15.40
CA LEU A 282 8.77 -22.23 -14.18
C LEU A 282 8.87 -23.59 -13.50
N LEU A 283 9.25 -23.59 -12.23
CA LEU A 283 9.17 -24.76 -11.34
C LEU A 283 7.99 -24.57 -10.42
N THR A 284 6.90 -25.27 -10.69
CA THR A 284 5.71 -25.25 -9.85
C THR A 284 5.81 -26.32 -8.77
N ILE A 285 5.94 -25.91 -7.52
CA ILE A 285 6.01 -26.79 -6.35
C ILE A 285 4.59 -27.32 -6.08
N THR A 286 4.45 -28.62 -5.91
CA THR A 286 3.15 -29.27 -5.72
C THR A 286 3.06 -30.06 -4.41
N GLY A 287 4.09 -29.98 -3.61
CA GLY A 287 4.15 -30.61 -2.29
C GLY A 287 5.57 -30.74 -1.77
N ALA A 288 5.69 -31.04 -0.50
CA ALA A 288 6.97 -31.16 0.18
C ALA A 288 7.02 -32.33 1.17
N VAL A 289 8.24 -32.76 1.48
CA VAL A 289 8.55 -33.60 2.62
C VAL A 289 9.49 -32.78 3.50
N GLN A 290 8.97 -32.30 4.61
CA GLN A 290 9.62 -31.40 5.54
C GLN A 290 11.08 -31.75 5.80
N ASN A 291 11.96 -30.75 5.76
CA ASN A 291 13.40 -30.88 5.96
C ASN A 291 14.11 -31.86 4.98
N THR A 292 13.49 -32.20 3.85
CA THR A 292 14.03 -33.27 2.99
C THR A 292 13.93 -32.98 1.49
N SER A 293 12.77 -32.64 0.97
CA SER A 293 12.58 -32.47 -0.46
C SER A 293 11.28 -31.79 -0.83
N VAL A 294 11.28 -31.10 -1.97
CA VAL A 294 10.06 -30.60 -2.63
C VAL A 294 9.71 -31.44 -3.85
N THR A 295 8.43 -31.56 -4.13
CA THR A 295 7.91 -32.16 -5.37
C THR A 295 7.45 -31.06 -6.29
N TYR A 296 7.94 -31.06 -7.54
CA TYR A 296 7.67 -29.98 -8.47
C TYR A 296 7.44 -30.47 -9.89
N THR A 297 6.78 -29.65 -10.70
CA THR A 297 6.76 -29.77 -12.16
C THR A 297 7.63 -28.68 -12.77
N SER A 298 8.30 -28.98 -13.87
CA SER A 298 9.14 -28.03 -14.58
C SER A 298 8.58 -27.76 -15.96
N THR A 299 8.21 -26.52 -16.22
CA THR A 299 7.69 -26.05 -17.51
C THR A 299 8.72 -25.13 -18.16
N THR A 300 9.16 -25.46 -19.38
CA THR A 300 10.04 -24.59 -20.16
C THR A 300 9.20 -23.51 -20.83
N LEU A 301 9.64 -22.28 -20.72
CA LEU A 301 8.93 -21.12 -21.26
C LEU A 301 9.37 -20.88 -22.72
N PRO A 302 8.47 -21.07 -23.70
CA PRO A 302 8.83 -21.13 -25.12
C PRO A 302 9.19 -19.79 -25.75
N PHE A 303 8.96 -18.71 -25.06
CA PHE A 303 9.21 -17.34 -25.52
C PHE A 303 10.47 -16.72 -24.91
N SER A 304 11.09 -17.36 -23.93
CA SER A 304 12.40 -16.93 -23.45
C SER A 304 13.43 -17.21 -24.56
N SER A 305 14.33 -16.26 -24.78
CA SER A 305 15.30 -16.42 -25.86
C SER A 305 16.32 -17.51 -25.54
N ALA A 306 16.49 -18.45 -26.44
CA ALA A 306 17.61 -19.39 -26.38
C ALA A 306 18.91 -18.67 -26.73
N GLY A 307 19.65 -18.14 -25.76
CA GLY A 307 20.97 -17.63 -26.03
C GLY A 307 21.40 -16.36 -25.30
N GLY A 308 20.92 -16.10 -24.09
CA GLY A 308 21.49 -15.07 -23.23
C GLY A 308 22.02 -15.67 -21.94
N PHE A 309 23.01 -15.07 -21.33
CA PHE A 309 23.23 -15.23 -19.91
C PHE A 309 22.05 -14.64 -19.19
N GLY A 310 21.37 -15.41 -18.34
CA GLY A 310 20.27 -14.92 -17.55
C GLY A 310 20.65 -13.67 -16.78
N GLY A 311 19.82 -12.65 -16.90
CA GLY A 311 19.91 -11.43 -16.11
C GLY A 311 19.15 -11.57 -14.81
N ASN A 312 18.79 -10.45 -14.24
CA ASN A 312 17.97 -10.40 -13.03
C ASN A 312 16.50 -10.62 -13.35
N VAL A 313 15.72 -10.99 -12.33
CA VAL A 313 14.29 -11.27 -12.44
C VAL A 313 13.60 -10.79 -11.19
N HIS A 314 12.44 -10.14 -11.34
CA HIS A 314 11.61 -9.72 -10.23
C HIS A 314 10.14 -9.97 -10.54
N ALA A 315 9.37 -10.22 -9.49
CA ALA A 315 7.93 -10.39 -9.58
C ALA A 315 7.18 -9.12 -9.15
N GLY A 316 5.98 -8.93 -9.68
CA GLY A 316 5.05 -7.89 -9.26
C GLY A 316 3.77 -7.93 -10.09
N ASP A 317 2.66 -7.55 -9.51
CA ASP A 317 1.36 -7.44 -10.19
C ASP A 317 1.34 -6.13 -11.00
N PHE A 318 1.77 -6.19 -12.27
CA PHE A 318 1.93 -4.99 -13.12
C PHE A 318 0.62 -4.51 -13.73
N ASP A 319 -0.39 -5.37 -13.82
CA ASP A 319 -1.67 -5.04 -14.44
C ASP A 319 -2.85 -5.04 -13.45
N LEU A 320 -2.57 -5.27 -12.16
CA LEU A 320 -3.51 -5.29 -11.04
C LEU A 320 -4.63 -6.32 -11.19
N ASP A 321 -4.32 -7.48 -11.80
CA ASP A 321 -5.28 -8.57 -11.92
C ASP A 321 -5.27 -9.52 -10.71
N GLY A 322 -4.29 -9.38 -9.82
CA GLY A 322 -4.11 -10.12 -8.58
C GLY A 322 -3.16 -11.29 -8.67
N ASP A 323 -2.58 -11.56 -9.85
CA ASP A 323 -1.54 -12.56 -10.07
C ASP A 323 -0.17 -11.87 -10.19
N GLU A 324 0.90 -12.43 -9.59
CA GLU A 324 2.25 -11.87 -9.68
C GLU A 324 2.87 -12.13 -11.06
N ASP A 325 3.15 -11.08 -11.82
CA ASP A 325 3.83 -11.10 -13.10
C ASP A 325 5.35 -11.17 -12.93
N ILE A 326 6.08 -11.31 -14.04
CA ILE A 326 7.54 -11.35 -14.04
C ILE A 326 8.13 -10.32 -15.00
N ILE A 327 9.10 -9.56 -14.50
CA ILE A 327 10.00 -8.75 -15.33
C ILE A 327 11.39 -9.38 -15.34
N VAL A 328 11.96 -9.58 -16.52
CA VAL A 328 13.27 -10.22 -16.71
C VAL A 328 14.19 -9.31 -17.50
N SER A 329 15.42 -9.12 -17.02
CA SER A 329 16.51 -8.58 -17.81
C SER A 329 17.34 -9.72 -18.41
N ASP A 330 17.36 -9.85 -19.74
CA ASP A 330 18.17 -10.82 -20.45
C ASP A 330 19.55 -10.20 -20.76
N VAL A 331 20.56 -10.63 -20.04
CA VAL A 331 21.88 -9.99 -20.03
C VAL A 331 22.94 -10.90 -20.62
N ASP A 332 23.68 -10.39 -21.55
CA ASP A 332 24.99 -10.93 -21.87
C ASP A 332 26.04 -10.24 -20.96
N VAL A 333 25.99 -10.60 -19.67
CA VAL A 333 26.71 -9.93 -18.59
C VAL A 333 28.19 -9.92 -18.84
N ASP A 334 28.85 -8.83 -18.49
CA ASP A 334 30.28 -8.71 -18.36
C ASP A 334 31.11 -8.86 -19.66
N ILE A 335 30.47 -8.87 -20.83
CA ILE A 335 31.19 -8.88 -22.11
C ILE A 335 31.24 -7.47 -22.68
N PRO A 336 32.41 -6.81 -22.66
CA PRO A 336 32.59 -5.54 -23.35
C PRO A 336 32.69 -5.75 -24.88
N PRO A 337 32.24 -4.75 -25.65
CA PRO A 337 31.55 -3.55 -25.28
C PRO A 337 30.09 -3.83 -24.94
N CYS A 338 29.46 -2.94 -24.16
CA CYS A 338 28.03 -2.95 -23.96
C CYS A 338 27.34 -2.98 -25.33
N ASN A 339 26.87 -4.13 -25.73
CA ASN A 339 26.30 -4.34 -27.05
C ASN A 339 24.81 -4.28 -27.01
N SER A 340 24.21 -3.63 -28.00
CA SER A 340 22.79 -3.69 -28.30
C SER A 340 22.33 -5.16 -28.45
N GLY A 341 21.27 -5.55 -27.80
CA GLY A 341 20.68 -6.88 -27.90
C GLY A 341 20.22 -7.48 -26.57
N ARG A 342 20.51 -6.81 -25.47
CA ARG A 342 20.00 -7.13 -24.14
C ARG A 342 18.56 -6.67 -24.04
N ARG A 343 17.73 -7.43 -23.34
CA ARG A 343 16.29 -7.30 -23.39
C ARG A 343 15.75 -7.10 -22.00
N LEU A 344 14.77 -6.24 -21.89
CA LEU A 344 13.87 -6.23 -20.77
C LEU A 344 12.51 -6.77 -21.26
N ALA A 345 11.94 -7.72 -20.57
CA ALA A 345 10.68 -8.33 -20.96
C ALA A 345 9.77 -8.50 -19.73
N ILE A 346 8.48 -8.20 -19.89
CA ILE A 346 7.46 -8.50 -18.90
C ILE A 346 6.64 -9.67 -19.41
N PHE A 347 6.38 -10.64 -18.54
CA PHE A 347 5.56 -11.82 -18.80
C PHE A 347 4.38 -11.82 -17.86
N GLU A 348 3.19 -11.72 -18.44
CA GLU A 348 1.93 -11.79 -17.70
C GLU A 348 1.72 -13.20 -17.16
N ASN A 349 1.34 -13.28 -15.90
CA ASN A 349 0.88 -14.48 -15.23
C ASN A 349 -0.64 -14.55 -15.29
N VAL A 350 -1.17 -15.67 -15.71
CA VAL A 350 -2.61 -15.95 -15.64
C VAL A 350 -2.81 -17.28 -14.93
N GLY A 351 -3.01 -17.23 -13.63
CA GLY A 351 -3.24 -18.39 -12.79
C GLY A 351 -2.10 -19.42 -12.86
N GLY A 352 -0.86 -19.00 -12.75
CA GLY A 352 0.34 -19.85 -12.80
C GLY A 352 0.82 -20.20 -14.21
N THR A 353 0.32 -19.50 -15.22
CA THR A 353 0.76 -19.70 -16.62
C THR A 353 1.25 -18.39 -17.22
N PHE A 354 2.54 -18.33 -17.52
CA PHE A 354 3.14 -17.15 -18.12
C PHE A 354 2.92 -17.08 -19.63
N ALA A 355 2.47 -15.94 -20.08
CA ALA A 355 2.36 -15.56 -21.47
C ALA A 355 3.22 -14.32 -21.73
N ASN A 356 3.66 -14.12 -22.96
CA ASN A 356 4.20 -12.81 -23.36
C ASN A 356 3.07 -12.03 -24.03
N PRO A 357 2.32 -11.21 -23.30
CA PRO A 357 1.17 -10.51 -23.84
C PRO A 357 1.59 -9.45 -24.86
N TYR A 358 2.83 -8.99 -24.76
CA TYR A 358 3.26 -7.81 -25.50
C TYR A 358 3.99 -8.12 -26.80
N GLY A 359 4.31 -9.37 -27.11
CA GLY A 359 4.91 -9.79 -28.38
C GLY A 359 6.13 -8.98 -28.84
N THR A 360 6.46 -7.95 -28.10
CA THR A 360 7.53 -6.99 -28.30
C THR A 360 8.31 -6.88 -27.00
N THR A 361 9.55 -7.20 -27.08
CA THR A 361 10.51 -6.89 -26.05
C THR A 361 10.62 -5.36 -25.96
N LEU A 362 10.82 -4.83 -24.77
CA LEU A 362 11.10 -3.39 -24.52
C LEU A 362 12.48 -3.00 -25.09
N TYR A 363 12.78 -3.44 -26.31
CA TYR A 363 14.10 -3.48 -26.94
C TYR A 363 14.82 -2.15 -27.08
N ASP A 364 14.07 -1.11 -27.40
CA ASP A 364 14.69 0.14 -27.83
C ASP A 364 15.08 1.05 -26.66
N TRP A 365 14.71 0.68 -25.43
CA TRP A 365 14.74 1.56 -24.27
C TRP A 365 15.66 1.07 -23.16
N ALA A 366 15.92 -0.21 -23.12
CA ALA A 366 16.72 -0.88 -22.10
C ALA A 366 17.98 -1.51 -22.68
N ASP A 367 18.61 -0.83 -23.64
CA ASP A 367 19.90 -1.25 -24.18
C ASP A 367 20.90 -1.47 -23.05
N ASN A 368 21.37 -2.72 -22.91
CA ASN A 368 22.42 -3.11 -21.98
C ASN A 368 22.00 -3.19 -20.49
N SER A 369 20.76 -3.57 -20.21
CA SER A 369 20.28 -3.80 -18.83
C SER A 369 21.09 -4.90 -18.15
N TYR A 370 21.53 -4.64 -16.93
CA TYR A 370 22.10 -5.63 -16.03
C TYR A 370 21.10 -6.08 -15.00
N ASP A 371 20.33 -5.12 -14.51
CA ASP A 371 19.36 -5.33 -13.46
C ASP A 371 18.10 -4.53 -13.71
N VAL A 372 17.04 -4.92 -13.03
CA VAL A 372 15.78 -4.21 -12.97
C VAL A 372 15.27 -4.27 -11.54
N SER A 373 14.70 -3.19 -11.06
CA SER A 373 14.05 -3.14 -9.77
C SER A 373 12.63 -2.62 -9.92
N VAL A 374 11.69 -3.19 -9.17
CA VAL A 374 10.26 -2.92 -9.27
C VAL A 374 9.80 -2.16 -8.02
N LEU A 375 9.13 -1.04 -8.21
CA LEU A 375 8.61 -0.19 -7.14
C LEU A 375 7.53 0.75 -7.68
N ASP A 376 6.65 1.22 -6.81
CA ASP A 376 5.72 2.31 -7.14
C ASP A 376 6.43 3.65 -6.87
N ILE A 377 6.92 4.31 -7.93
CA ILE A 377 7.74 5.53 -7.79
C ILE A 377 6.89 6.75 -7.46
N ASN A 378 5.68 6.81 -8.00
CA ASN A 378 4.82 7.99 -7.92
C ASN A 378 3.64 7.82 -6.95
N ASN A 379 3.58 6.69 -6.23
CA ASN A 379 2.53 6.32 -5.30
C ASN A 379 1.12 6.32 -5.95
N ASP A 380 1.03 5.90 -7.22
CA ASP A 380 -0.25 5.79 -7.93
C ASP A 380 -0.89 4.40 -7.80
N GLY A 381 -0.20 3.46 -7.16
CA GLY A 381 -0.63 2.09 -6.93
C GLY A 381 -0.27 1.13 -8.06
N LEU A 382 0.41 1.59 -9.11
CA LEU A 382 0.95 0.78 -10.18
C LEU A 382 2.43 0.54 -9.95
N LEU A 383 2.91 -0.64 -10.30
CA LEU A 383 4.32 -0.94 -10.19
C LEU A 383 5.09 -0.37 -11.39
N ASP A 384 5.98 0.55 -11.11
CA ASP A 384 6.98 1.08 -12.03
C ASP A 384 8.24 0.23 -11.97
N PHE A 385 9.23 0.54 -12.80
CA PHE A 385 10.53 -0.09 -12.68
C PHE A 385 11.68 0.83 -13.05
N ILE A 386 12.83 0.55 -12.45
CA ILE A 386 14.10 1.16 -12.77
C ILE A 386 15.02 0.08 -13.35
N SER A 387 15.65 0.34 -14.49
CA SER A 387 16.59 -0.58 -15.11
C SER A 387 17.98 0.00 -15.11
N GLY A 388 18.95 -0.73 -14.58
CA GLY A 388 20.36 -0.37 -14.56
C GLY A 388 21.15 -1.06 -15.64
N GLY A 389 22.20 -0.43 -16.11
CA GLY A 389 23.01 -0.97 -17.18
C GLY A 389 24.37 -0.29 -17.38
N CYS A 390 25.01 -0.61 -18.49
CA CYS A 390 26.33 -0.07 -18.83
C CYS A 390 26.34 1.46 -19.04
N ALA A 391 25.23 2.01 -19.47
CA ALA A 391 25.12 3.43 -19.84
C ALA A 391 24.50 4.29 -18.73
N GLY A 392 24.15 3.68 -17.60
CA GLY A 392 23.41 4.29 -16.54
C GLY A 392 22.09 3.58 -16.28
N TYR A 393 21.18 4.22 -15.55
CA TYR A 393 19.88 3.66 -15.29
C TYR A 393 18.77 4.45 -16.02
N GLY A 394 17.66 3.76 -16.30
CA GLY A 394 16.43 4.32 -16.85
C GLY A 394 15.28 4.09 -15.91
N ILE A 395 14.39 5.07 -15.79
CA ILE A 395 13.16 4.98 -15.02
C ILE A 395 12.00 4.80 -15.99
N PHE A 396 11.13 3.84 -15.72
CA PHE A 396 10.01 3.47 -16.55
C PHE A 396 8.76 3.54 -15.69
N MET A 397 7.88 4.49 -15.98
CA MET A 397 6.62 4.66 -15.28
C MET A 397 5.56 3.78 -15.94
N ASN A 398 4.87 2.97 -15.15
CA ASN A 398 3.74 2.16 -15.60
C ASN A 398 2.47 3.03 -15.57
N ASP A 399 1.88 3.28 -16.71
CA ASP A 399 0.59 3.97 -16.81
C ASP A 399 -0.57 3.02 -17.15
N ASN A 400 -0.35 1.72 -16.98
CA ASN A 400 -1.28 0.62 -17.28
C ASN A 400 -1.81 0.56 -18.71
N CYS A 401 -1.24 1.33 -19.61
CA CYS A 401 -1.80 1.53 -20.95
C CYS A 401 -1.34 0.53 -21.99
N ASP A 402 -0.15 -0.04 -21.83
CA ASP A 402 0.35 -1.07 -22.74
C ASP A 402 -0.03 -2.50 -22.30
N LEU A 403 -0.54 -2.66 -21.07
CA LEU A 403 -0.85 -3.94 -20.46
C LEU A 403 -2.31 -4.38 -20.66
N VAL A 404 -3.22 -3.46 -21.00
CA VAL A 404 -4.62 -3.79 -21.25
C VAL A 404 -4.86 -4.02 -22.74
N ALA A 405 -4.69 -5.24 -23.20
CA ALA A 405 -5.05 -5.65 -24.56
C ALA A 405 -6.57 -5.80 -24.69
N SER A 406 -7.21 -4.86 -25.33
CA SER A 406 -8.61 -4.81 -25.74
C SER A 406 -9.51 -3.94 -24.89
N SER A 407 -9.43 -2.67 -25.02
CA SER A 407 -10.48 -1.82 -24.52
C SER A 407 -11.16 -1.03 -25.64
N ALA A 408 -12.41 -0.71 -25.40
CA ALA A 408 -13.13 0.24 -26.19
C ALA A 408 -12.37 1.57 -26.12
N ASP A 409 -12.20 2.24 -27.21
CA ASP A 409 -11.79 3.61 -27.37
C ASP A 409 -13.07 4.39 -27.74
N PHE A 410 -13.72 4.95 -26.72
CA PHE A 410 -15.06 5.50 -26.83
C PHE A 410 -15.09 6.82 -27.58
N ASP A 411 -14.05 7.64 -27.44
CA ASP A 411 -13.96 8.94 -28.09
C ASP A 411 -13.09 8.96 -29.35
N LEU A 412 -12.48 7.81 -29.67
CA LEU A 412 -11.71 7.57 -30.90
C LEU A 412 -10.48 8.48 -31.07
N ASP A 413 -9.84 8.88 -29.97
CA ASP A 413 -8.62 9.67 -30.02
C ASP A 413 -7.35 8.82 -30.21
N GLY A 414 -7.50 7.50 -30.21
CA GLY A 414 -6.44 6.51 -30.39
C GLY A 414 -5.84 6.00 -29.08
N ILE A 415 -6.43 6.38 -27.94
CA ILE A 415 -6.08 5.94 -26.62
C ILE A 415 -7.21 5.06 -26.10
N PRO A 416 -6.98 3.79 -25.71
CA PRO A 416 -8.02 2.96 -25.13
C PRO A 416 -8.62 3.57 -23.86
N ASP A 417 -9.93 3.41 -23.61
CA ASP A 417 -10.64 3.99 -22.46
C ASP A 417 -9.99 3.68 -21.11
N ALA A 418 -9.36 2.53 -20.97
CA ALA A 418 -8.63 2.14 -19.76
C ALA A 418 -7.34 2.94 -19.55
N CYS A 419 -6.86 3.57 -20.60
CA CYS A 419 -5.61 4.32 -20.68
C CYS A 419 -5.81 5.79 -20.91
N ASP A 420 -7.03 6.15 -21.24
CA ASP A 420 -7.34 7.53 -21.55
C ASP A 420 -7.68 8.27 -20.26
N ILE A 421 -6.83 9.25 -19.96
CA ILE A 421 -7.05 10.18 -18.85
C ILE A 421 -8.39 10.89 -18.95
N CYS A 422 -8.98 10.90 -20.13
CA CYS A 422 -10.26 11.55 -20.39
C CYS A 422 -11.09 10.74 -21.39
N PRO A 423 -11.57 9.54 -21.06
CA PRO A 423 -12.13 8.56 -21.99
C PRO A 423 -13.41 9.00 -22.75
N THR A 424 -13.77 10.26 -22.65
CA THR A 424 -14.91 10.87 -23.35
C THR A 424 -14.55 12.20 -24.01
N ASN A 425 -13.28 12.58 -24.04
CA ASN A 425 -12.80 13.83 -24.62
C ASN A 425 -11.70 13.55 -25.65
N PRO A 426 -11.95 13.67 -26.95
CA PRO A 426 -10.99 13.35 -28.00
C PRO A 426 -9.77 14.31 -28.08
N ASP A 427 -9.35 14.88 -26.98
CA ASP A 427 -8.10 15.63 -26.81
C ASP A 427 -7.07 14.75 -26.06
N PRO A 428 -6.12 14.11 -26.75
CA PRO A 428 -5.14 13.22 -26.12
C PRO A 428 -4.18 13.94 -25.14
N ASN A 429 -4.28 15.26 -25.01
CA ASN A 429 -3.53 16.07 -24.06
C ASN A 429 -4.41 16.66 -22.95
N CYS A 430 -5.60 16.13 -22.74
CA CYS A 430 -6.45 16.60 -21.67
C CYS A 430 -5.78 16.36 -20.31
N THR A 431 -5.95 17.29 -19.39
CA THR A 431 -5.53 17.06 -18.00
C THR A 431 -6.51 16.08 -17.35
N PRO A 432 -6.05 15.10 -16.58
CA PRO A 432 -6.92 14.10 -16.00
C PRO A 432 -8.05 14.79 -15.24
N PRO A 433 -9.30 14.43 -15.49
CA PRO A 433 -10.31 14.67 -14.50
C PRO A 433 -9.93 13.78 -13.33
N ILE A 434 -9.73 14.37 -12.18
CA ILE A 434 -9.70 13.65 -10.91
C ILE A 434 -10.84 12.64 -10.96
N ASP A 435 -10.51 11.38 -10.75
CA ASP A 435 -11.35 10.19 -10.62
C ASP A 435 -12.86 10.50 -10.50
N TYR A 436 -13.54 10.60 -11.63
CA TYR A 436 -14.99 10.65 -11.65
C TYR A 436 -15.48 9.22 -11.66
N PRO A 437 -16.46 8.86 -10.83
CA PRO A 437 -17.08 7.57 -10.98
C PRO A 437 -17.56 7.47 -12.42
N ILE A 438 -17.04 6.52 -13.18
CA ILE A 438 -17.65 6.10 -14.43
C ILE A 438 -19.04 5.60 -14.05
N VAL A 439 -20.02 6.47 -14.19
CA VAL A 439 -21.39 6.14 -13.82
C VAL A 439 -21.97 5.37 -14.98
N SER A 440 -22.00 4.03 -14.85
CA SER A 440 -22.59 3.18 -15.87
C SER A 440 -23.98 3.67 -16.23
N THR A 441 -24.25 3.83 -17.53
CA THR A 441 -25.58 4.14 -18.06
C THR A 441 -26.59 3.01 -17.78
N ASP A 442 -26.12 1.85 -17.37
CA ASP A 442 -26.98 0.72 -16.94
C ASP A 442 -27.58 0.92 -15.55
N TYR A 443 -27.10 1.90 -14.79
CA TYR A 443 -27.68 2.27 -13.51
C TYR A 443 -28.93 3.12 -13.69
N THR A 444 -29.87 3.00 -12.72
CA THR A 444 -30.98 3.94 -12.66
C THR A 444 -30.49 5.39 -12.50
N ILE A 445 -31.18 6.35 -13.08
CA ILE A 445 -30.80 7.76 -13.00
C ILE A 445 -30.55 8.25 -11.56
N ALA A 446 -31.34 7.77 -10.59
CA ALA A 446 -31.14 8.12 -9.19
C ALA A 446 -29.82 7.54 -8.64
N ARG A 447 -29.44 6.32 -9.03
CA ARG A 447 -28.13 5.75 -8.65
C ARG A 447 -27.00 6.52 -9.28
N GLN A 448 -27.10 6.91 -10.53
CA GLN A 448 -26.08 7.71 -11.21
C GLN A 448 -25.78 8.98 -10.42
N TRP A 449 -26.82 9.74 -10.03
CA TRP A 449 -26.62 10.95 -9.22
C TRP A 449 -26.16 10.69 -7.79
N ASN A 450 -26.50 9.55 -7.22
CA ASN A 450 -25.93 9.14 -5.93
C ASN A 450 -24.42 8.82 -6.00
N GLU A 451 -23.95 8.18 -7.06
CA GLU A 451 -22.51 7.98 -7.26
C GLU A 451 -21.79 9.33 -7.40
N MET A 452 -22.36 10.29 -8.15
CA MET A 452 -21.84 11.67 -8.24
C MET A 452 -21.80 12.35 -6.87
N LEU A 453 -22.83 12.18 -6.05
CA LEU A 453 -22.87 12.69 -4.68
C LEU A 453 -21.77 12.06 -3.80
N LEU A 454 -21.60 10.75 -3.87
CA LEU A 454 -20.58 10.03 -3.10
C LEU A 454 -19.16 10.45 -3.50
N ALA A 455 -18.91 10.62 -4.80
CA ALA A 455 -17.66 11.18 -5.30
C ALA A 455 -17.39 12.59 -4.78
N SER A 456 -18.44 13.42 -4.74
CA SER A 456 -18.33 14.78 -4.20
C SER A 456 -18.04 14.79 -2.70
N ILE A 457 -18.64 13.86 -1.94
CA ILE A 457 -18.38 13.69 -0.50
C ILE A 457 -16.93 13.29 -0.23
N ARG A 458 -16.37 12.37 -1.03
CA ARG A 458 -14.96 11.96 -0.90
C ARG A 458 -13.97 13.10 -1.08
N ARG A 459 -14.38 14.16 -1.77
CA ARG A 459 -13.55 15.33 -2.11
C ARG A 459 -13.91 16.61 -1.36
N ASP A 460 -14.87 16.53 -0.45
CA ASP A 460 -15.22 17.65 0.43
C ASP A 460 -14.46 17.54 1.76
N PHE A 461 -14.59 18.54 2.62
CA PHE A 461 -14.08 18.49 3.98
C PHE A 461 -14.73 17.34 4.76
N ALA A 462 -13.97 16.70 5.66
CA ALA A 462 -14.45 15.61 6.50
C ALA A 462 -15.50 16.08 7.53
N ARG A 463 -16.73 16.23 7.08
CA ARG A 463 -17.88 16.72 7.88
C ARG A 463 -19.04 15.74 7.84
N PRO A 464 -18.95 14.60 8.57
CA PRO A 464 -19.93 13.50 8.47
C PRO A 464 -21.40 13.94 8.61
N THR A 465 -21.71 14.85 9.52
CA THR A 465 -23.06 15.38 9.73
C THR A 465 -23.56 16.18 8.53
N VAL A 466 -22.71 17.00 7.93
CA VAL A 466 -23.03 17.74 6.68
C VAL A 466 -23.26 16.76 5.52
N HIS A 467 -22.43 15.71 5.43
CA HIS A 467 -22.61 14.70 4.39
C HIS A 467 -23.88 13.86 4.57
N ALA A 468 -24.22 13.48 5.79
CA ALA A 468 -25.50 12.82 6.08
C ALA A 468 -26.69 13.69 5.62
N ARG A 469 -26.61 14.99 5.87
CA ARG A 469 -27.61 15.97 5.40
C ARG A 469 -27.62 16.10 3.87
N ASN A 470 -26.45 16.09 3.21
CA ASN A 470 -26.38 16.13 1.75
C ASN A 470 -27.00 14.88 1.11
N LEU A 471 -26.75 13.69 1.69
CA LEU A 471 -27.41 12.45 1.29
C LEU A 471 -28.93 12.54 1.45
N PHE A 472 -29.42 13.03 2.59
CA PHE A 472 -30.84 13.22 2.84
C PHE A 472 -31.47 14.18 1.84
N HIS A 473 -30.93 15.39 1.66
CA HIS A 473 -31.51 16.41 0.80
C HIS A 473 -31.48 16.00 -0.69
N THR A 474 -30.42 15.34 -1.14
CA THR A 474 -30.37 14.82 -2.52
C THR A 474 -31.40 13.72 -2.74
N SER A 475 -31.57 12.84 -1.74
CA SER A 475 -32.59 11.79 -1.82
C SER A 475 -34.00 12.33 -1.88
N ILE A 476 -34.35 13.35 -1.07
CA ILE A 476 -35.69 13.96 -1.14
C ILE A 476 -35.91 14.74 -2.44
N ALA A 477 -34.89 15.40 -2.97
CA ALA A 477 -34.97 16.09 -4.25
C ALA A 477 -35.30 15.11 -5.39
N MET A 478 -34.61 13.97 -5.44
CA MET A 478 -34.87 12.93 -6.44
C MET A 478 -36.21 12.23 -6.21
N TRP A 479 -36.58 12.00 -4.94
CA TRP A 479 -37.89 11.43 -4.59
C TRP A 479 -39.04 12.35 -5.04
N ASP A 480 -39.00 13.63 -4.69
CA ASP A 480 -40.00 14.59 -5.07
C ASP A 480 -40.12 14.76 -6.60
N ALA A 481 -38.97 14.70 -7.29
CA ALA A 481 -38.93 14.72 -8.74
C ALA A 481 -39.60 13.50 -9.37
N TRP A 482 -39.42 12.31 -8.77
CA TRP A 482 -40.09 11.10 -9.22
C TRP A 482 -41.57 11.09 -8.87
N ALA A 483 -41.91 11.46 -7.60
CA ALA A 483 -43.25 11.39 -7.05
C ALA A 483 -44.23 12.40 -7.70
N ALA A 484 -43.72 13.52 -8.21
CA ALA A 484 -44.51 14.52 -8.91
C ALA A 484 -45.31 13.97 -10.10
N PHE A 485 -44.90 12.85 -10.65
CA PHE A 485 -45.55 12.17 -11.79
C PHE A 485 -46.46 11.00 -11.37
N GLU A 486 -46.55 10.72 -10.05
CA GLU A 486 -47.35 9.60 -9.53
C GLU A 486 -48.60 10.08 -8.77
N ASN A 487 -49.77 9.68 -9.26
CA ASN A 487 -51.02 9.97 -8.56
C ASN A 487 -51.11 9.16 -7.28
N GLY A 488 -51.24 9.85 -6.14
CA GLY A 488 -51.41 9.21 -4.83
C GLY A 488 -50.13 8.92 -4.07
N THR A 489 -48.98 9.30 -4.59
CA THR A 489 -47.68 9.26 -3.89
C THR A 489 -47.44 10.59 -3.19
N CYS A 490 -47.06 10.53 -1.91
CA CYS A 490 -46.73 11.74 -1.16
C CYS A 490 -45.32 12.20 -1.45
N THR A 491 -45.17 13.46 -1.80
CA THR A 491 -43.86 14.17 -1.87
C THR A 491 -43.39 14.49 -0.45
N TYR A 492 -42.10 14.71 -0.25
CA TYR A 492 -41.56 15.10 1.06
C TYR A 492 -41.67 16.62 1.29
N LEU A 493 -41.11 17.40 0.38
CA LEU A 493 -41.05 18.87 0.46
C LEU A 493 -41.97 19.55 -0.56
N LEU A 494 -42.03 19.01 -1.77
CA LEU A 494 -42.79 19.58 -2.88
C LEU A 494 -44.28 19.55 -2.59
N GLY A 495 -44.91 20.73 -2.48
CA GLY A 495 -46.33 20.87 -2.09
C GLY A 495 -46.62 20.67 -0.60
N GLN A 496 -45.56 20.55 0.23
CA GLN A 496 -45.65 20.29 1.66
C GLN A 496 -45.15 21.49 2.48
N THR A 497 -45.38 21.43 3.79
CA THR A 497 -44.77 22.31 4.78
C THR A 497 -44.00 21.48 5.78
N VAL A 498 -42.66 21.65 5.81
CA VAL A 498 -41.74 20.94 6.70
C VAL A 498 -41.00 21.98 7.53
N ASP A 499 -41.03 21.86 8.84
CA ASP A 499 -40.39 22.78 9.81
C ASP A 499 -40.60 24.26 9.50
N GLY A 500 -41.88 24.59 9.12
CA GLY A 500 -42.30 25.95 8.81
C GLY A 500 -41.89 26.45 7.40
N PHE A 501 -41.14 25.69 6.65
CA PHE A 501 -40.84 25.96 5.23
C PHE A 501 -41.92 25.35 4.35
N SER A 502 -42.41 26.10 3.37
CA SER A 502 -43.40 25.62 2.40
C SER A 502 -42.82 25.72 0.96
N CYS A 503 -42.89 24.62 0.23
CA CYS A 503 -42.60 24.58 -1.20
C CYS A 503 -43.92 24.39 -1.96
N ALA A 504 -44.47 25.44 -2.55
CA ALA A 504 -45.74 25.37 -3.27
C ALA A 504 -45.68 24.48 -4.49
N PHE A 505 -46.67 23.66 -4.72
CA PHE A 505 -46.75 22.80 -5.90
C PHE A 505 -48.19 22.64 -6.37
N GLU A 506 -48.41 22.93 -7.64
CA GLU A 506 -49.59 22.53 -8.35
C GLU A 506 -49.23 21.26 -9.18
N ASN A 507 -50.21 20.47 -9.54
CA ASN A 507 -49.98 19.26 -10.30
C ASN A 507 -49.16 19.54 -11.57
N PHE A 508 -48.20 18.65 -11.86
CA PHE A 508 -47.51 18.69 -13.15
C PHE A 508 -48.49 18.39 -14.30
N PRO A 509 -48.42 19.08 -15.43
CA PRO A 509 -49.24 18.76 -16.61
C PRO A 509 -49.04 17.29 -17.03
N VAL A 510 -50.08 16.71 -17.66
CA VAL A 510 -50.04 15.30 -18.05
C VAL A 510 -48.86 15.04 -18.97
N SER A 511 -47.96 14.20 -18.50
CA SER A 511 -46.80 13.76 -19.30
C SER A 511 -47.22 12.77 -20.38
N THR A 512 -46.59 12.88 -21.52
CA THR A 512 -46.72 11.90 -22.62
C THR A 512 -45.59 10.85 -22.63
N ASP A 513 -44.54 11.09 -21.87
CA ASP A 513 -43.38 10.19 -21.70
C ASP A 513 -42.85 10.32 -20.25
N ILE A 514 -43.52 9.62 -19.33
CA ILE A 514 -43.31 9.74 -17.89
C ILE A 514 -41.88 9.36 -17.51
N ASP A 515 -41.29 8.34 -18.14
CA ASP A 515 -39.96 7.86 -17.76
C ASP A 515 -38.90 8.88 -18.13
N ASN A 516 -38.91 9.42 -19.34
CA ASN A 516 -38.00 10.48 -19.74
C ASN A 516 -38.21 11.76 -18.94
N ASP A 517 -39.46 12.14 -18.63
CA ASP A 517 -39.75 13.32 -17.81
C ASP A 517 -39.24 13.15 -16.37
N ARG A 518 -39.35 11.93 -15.79
CA ARG A 518 -38.76 11.59 -14.49
C ARG A 518 -37.23 11.69 -14.51
N HIS A 519 -36.59 11.14 -15.52
CA HIS A 519 -35.15 11.20 -15.68
C HIS A 519 -34.66 12.65 -15.77
N ALA A 520 -35.33 13.47 -16.54
CA ALA A 520 -35.01 14.90 -16.67
C ALA A 520 -35.22 15.63 -15.32
N ALA A 521 -36.37 15.47 -14.67
CA ALA A 521 -36.65 16.15 -13.41
C ALA A 521 -35.65 15.76 -12.31
N ILE A 522 -35.34 14.46 -12.16
CA ILE A 522 -34.33 13.96 -11.22
C ILE A 522 -32.96 14.57 -11.53
N SER A 523 -32.54 14.56 -12.80
CA SER A 523 -31.21 15.04 -13.19
C SER A 523 -31.06 16.54 -12.93
N TYR A 524 -31.99 17.36 -13.33
CA TYR A 524 -31.91 18.80 -13.06
C TYR A 524 -32.00 19.12 -11.55
N ALA A 525 -32.80 18.38 -10.78
CA ALA A 525 -32.87 18.57 -9.34
C ALA A 525 -31.55 18.22 -8.65
N ALA A 526 -30.97 17.06 -8.95
CA ALA A 526 -29.69 16.63 -8.40
C ALA A 526 -28.55 17.55 -8.85
N TYR A 527 -28.44 17.83 -10.14
CA TYR A 527 -27.40 18.71 -10.71
C TYR A 527 -27.35 20.06 -10.00
N ARG A 528 -28.49 20.78 -9.90
CA ARG A 528 -28.53 22.09 -9.26
C ARG A 528 -28.21 22.04 -7.78
N LEU A 529 -28.68 20.99 -7.08
CA LEU A 529 -28.44 20.82 -5.66
C LEU A 529 -26.97 20.54 -5.38
N LEU A 530 -26.34 19.61 -6.11
CA LEU A 530 -24.93 19.30 -5.96
C LEU A 530 -24.03 20.49 -6.33
N SER A 531 -24.30 21.18 -7.43
CA SER A 531 -23.58 22.41 -7.81
C SER A 531 -23.62 23.47 -6.71
N HIS A 532 -24.76 23.62 -5.99
CA HIS A 532 -24.87 24.54 -4.87
C HIS A 532 -24.08 24.05 -3.64
N ARG A 533 -24.23 22.76 -3.27
CA ARG A 533 -23.69 22.21 -2.01
C ARG A 533 -22.17 22.12 -1.98
N PHE A 534 -21.56 21.78 -3.10
CA PHE A 534 -20.12 21.56 -3.18
C PHE A 534 -19.34 22.75 -3.79
N THR A 535 -20.00 23.91 -3.89
CA THR A 535 -19.35 25.12 -4.43
C THR A 535 -18.19 25.64 -3.58
N ASN A 536 -18.12 25.24 -2.30
CA ASN A 536 -17.06 25.61 -1.36
C ASN A 536 -16.16 24.43 -0.97
N SER A 537 -16.21 23.31 -1.69
CA SER A 537 -15.29 22.18 -1.51
C SER A 537 -13.86 22.56 -1.92
N PRO A 538 -12.83 21.81 -1.52
CA PRO A 538 -11.43 22.12 -1.86
C PRO A 538 -11.16 22.29 -3.36
N ASN A 539 -11.84 21.56 -4.23
CA ASN A 539 -11.68 21.63 -5.68
C ASN A 539 -13.04 21.76 -6.40
N PRO A 540 -13.78 22.89 -6.21
CA PRO A 540 -15.15 23.00 -6.66
C PRO A 540 -15.31 23.01 -8.19
N GLY A 541 -14.28 23.50 -8.91
CA GLY A 541 -14.30 23.54 -10.38
C GLY A 541 -14.29 22.16 -11.01
N LEU A 542 -13.57 21.24 -10.40
CA LEU A 542 -13.52 19.85 -10.86
C LEU A 542 -14.86 19.14 -10.64
N LEU A 543 -15.45 19.30 -9.46
CA LEU A 543 -16.77 18.74 -9.18
C LEU A 543 -17.83 19.30 -10.14
N GLN A 544 -17.79 20.60 -10.40
CA GLN A 544 -18.73 21.22 -11.35
C GLN A 544 -18.55 20.65 -12.77
N THR A 545 -17.30 20.46 -13.22
CA THR A 545 -17.01 19.85 -14.52
C THR A 545 -17.59 18.44 -14.61
N ALA A 546 -17.50 17.64 -13.53
CA ALA A 546 -18.12 16.32 -13.50
C ALA A 546 -19.63 16.35 -13.69
N TYR A 547 -20.30 17.24 -12.95
CA TYR A 547 -21.74 17.37 -13.06
C TYR A 547 -22.14 17.82 -14.46
N ASP A 548 -21.38 18.74 -15.04
CA ASP A 548 -21.61 19.27 -16.40
C ASP A 548 -21.47 18.17 -17.46
N ASN A 549 -20.40 17.39 -17.36
CA ASN A 549 -20.15 16.25 -18.25
C ASN A 549 -21.24 15.16 -18.11
N HIS A 550 -21.67 14.87 -16.89
CA HIS A 550 -22.74 13.90 -16.67
C HIS A 550 -24.07 14.38 -17.27
N MET A 551 -24.42 15.64 -17.10
CA MET A 551 -25.59 16.24 -17.77
C MET A 551 -25.49 16.16 -19.30
N ALA A 552 -24.29 16.43 -19.85
CA ALA A 552 -24.04 16.32 -21.30
C ALA A 552 -24.21 14.87 -21.80
N THR A 553 -23.68 13.89 -21.08
CA THR A 553 -23.86 12.45 -21.38
C THR A 553 -25.33 12.06 -21.42
N LEU A 554 -26.13 12.63 -20.50
CA LEU A 554 -27.58 12.42 -20.47
C LEU A 554 -28.34 13.24 -21.53
N GLY A 555 -27.67 14.09 -22.27
CA GLY A 555 -28.26 14.93 -23.31
C GLY A 555 -29.02 16.14 -22.78
N TYR A 556 -28.70 16.63 -21.58
CA TYR A 556 -29.39 17.78 -20.95
C TYR A 556 -28.61 19.08 -21.05
N ASP A 557 -29.34 20.19 -21.31
CA ASP A 557 -28.77 21.53 -21.39
C ASP A 557 -28.59 22.17 -20.02
N ILE A 558 -27.35 22.28 -19.55
CA ILE A 558 -27.00 22.90 -18.26
C ILE A 558 -27.32 24.39 -18.19
N THR A 559 -27.51 25.07 -19.34
CA THR A 559 -27.86 26.48 -19.39
C THR A 559 -29.36 26.73 -19.16
N PHE A 560 -30.18 25.69 -19.23
CA PHE A 560 -31.61 25.77 -19.00
C PHE A 560 -31.90 25.93 -17.50
N THR A 561 -32.29 27.13 -17.08
CA THR A 561 -32.51 27.48 -15.63
C THR A 561 -33.96 27.85 -15.30
N ASP A 562 -34.89 27.74 -16.25
CA ASP A 562 -36.28 28.04 -16.00
C ASP A 562 -36.86 27.11 -14.91
N THR A 563 -37.73 27.65 -14.06
CA THR A 563 -38.42 26.94 -12.98
C THR A 563 -39.94 26.87 -13.17
N ASP A 564 -40.47 27.41 -14.30
CA ASP A 564 -41.89 27.32 -14.59
C ASP A 564 -42.29 25.95 -15.16
N TYR A 565 -42.50 25.00 -14.26
CA TYR A 565 -42.95 23.67 -14.60
C TYR A 565 -44.40 23.60 -15.09
N THR A 566 -45.19 24.65 -14.90
CA THR A 566 -46.61 24.69 -15.35
C THR A 566 -46.72 24.62 -16.89
N THR A 567 -45.67 24.93 -17.59
CA THR A 567 -45.54 24.76 -19.05
C THR A 567 -45.41 23.29 -19.49
N GLY A 568 -45.24 22.34 -18.57
CA GLY A 568 -45.04 20.91 -18.85
C GLY A 568 -43.57 20.57 -19.09
N SER A 569 -42.63 21.41 -18.67
CA SER A 569 -41.19 21.12 -18.73
C SER A 569 -40.71 20.36 -17.46
N ALA A 570 -40.31 19.12 -17.65
CA ALA A 570 -39.74 18.30 -16.56
C ALA A 570 -38.40 18.87 -16.07
N ALA A 571 -37.58 19.43 -16.93
CA ALA A 571 -36.35 20.14 -16.56
C ALA A 571 -36.66 21.36 -15.66
N ALA A 572 -37.71 22.14 -15.97
CA ALA A 572 -38.13 23.24 -15.11
C ALA A 572 -38.62 22.77 -13.75
N LEU A 573 -39.32 21.61 -13.70
CA LEU A 573 -39.72 20.99 -12.43
C LEU A 573 -38.48 20.62 -11.60
N GLY A 574 -37.47 19.99 -12.19
CA GLY A 574 -36.20 19.66 -11.50
C GLY A 574 -35.51 20.89 -10.93
N ASN A 575 -35.38 21.96 -11.73
CA ASN A 575 -34.82 23.23 -11.29
C ASN A 575 -35.63 23.83 -10.12
N TYR A 576 -36.97 23.76 -10.17
CA TYR A 576 -37.86 24.26 -9.10
C TYR A 576 -37.70 23.46 -7.80
N ILE A 577 -37.65 22.14 -7.89
CA ILE A 577 -37.41 21.27 -6.72
C ILE A 577 -36.06 21.59 -6.07
N ALA A 578 -35.00 21.71 -6.87
CA ALA A 578 -33.68 22.12 -6.35
C ALA A 578 -33.76 23.46 -5.62
N GLN A 579 -34.44 24.46 -6.21
CA GLN A 579 -34.63 25.77 -5.56
C GLN A 579 -35.34 25.64 -4.20
N CYS A 580 -36.38 24.81 -4.10
CA CYS A 580 -37.05 24.54 -2.83
C CYS A 580 -36.15 23.89 -1.81
N VAL A 581 -35.41 22.83 -2.19
CA VAL A 581 -34.51 22.09 -1.28
C VAL A 581 -33.35 22.97 -0.81
N ILE A 582 -32.78 23.78 -1.67
CA ILE A 582 -31.74 24.76 -1.33
C ILE A 582 -32.30 25.81 -0.34
N ALA A 583 -33.48 26.39 -0.63
CA ALA A 583 -34.09 27.37 0.24
C ALA A 583 -34.47 26.78 1.61
N PHE A 584 -34.95 25.54 1.65
CA PHE A 584 -35.17 24.79 2.89
C PHE A 584 -33.88 24.64 3.67
N GLY A 585 -32.81 24.19 3.02
CA GLY A 585 -31.50 23.98 3.65
C GLY A 585 -30.87 25.26 4.21
N LEU A 586 -31.11 26.41 3.61
CA LEU A 586 -30.61 27.68 4.16
C LEU A 586 -31.25 28.11 5.48
N GLN A 587 -32.34 27.44 5.90
CA GLN A 587 -33.05 27.74 7.14
C GLN A 587 -33.32 26.52 8.02
N ASP A 588 -32.79 25.35 7.69
CA ASP A 588 -32.99 24.07 8.40
C ASP A 588 -32.20 23.96 9.71
N GLY A 589 -31.51 24.99 10.15
CA GLY A 589 -30.70 25.00 11.37
C GLY A 589 -29.25 24.59 11.21
N SER A 590 -28.83 24.15 10.04
CA SER A 590 -27.44 23.70 9.78
C SER A 590 -26.40 24.82 9.70
N ASN A 591 -26.83 26.08 9.64
CA ASN A 591 -25.95 27.24 9.43
C ASN A 591 -25.16 27.17 8.11
N GLU A 592 -25.78 26.64 7.06
CA GLU A 592 -25.14 26.47 5.73
C GLU A 592 -24.64 27.81 5.15
N GLY A 593 -25.38 28.90 5.32
CA GLY A 593 -24.99 30.22 4.85
C GLY A 593 -23.69 30.76 5.46
N ASN A 594 -23.22 30.17 6.58
CA ASN A 594 -21.94 30.49 7.22
C ASN A 594 -21.01 29.25 7.24
N LEU A 595 -21.06 28.44 6.19
CA LEU A 595 -20.18 27.27 6.00
C LEU A 595 -20.24 26.29 7.18
N TYR A 596 -21.39 26.13 7.82
CA TYR A 596 -21.64 25.24 8.95
C TYR A 596 -20.81 25.57 10.21
N ALA A 597 -20.37 26.81 10.37
CA ALA A 597 -19.60 27.24 11.53
C ALA A 597 -20.41 27.10 12.82
N ASN A 598 -19.72 26.65 13.88
CA ASN A 598 -20.29 26.64 15.23
C ASN A 598 -20.53 28.07 15.72
N THR A 599 -21.67 28.30 16.38
CA THR A 599 -22.07 29.65 16.84
C THR A 599 -21.89 29.82 18.33
N ALA A 600 -22.03 28.78 19.12
CA ALA A 600 -22.04 28.80 20.57
C ALA A 600 -20.92 27.96 21.21
N TYR A 601 -20.58 26.82 20.61
CA TYR A 601 -19.62 25.91 21.19
C TYR A 601 -18.18 26.38 21.06
N SER A 602 -17.42 26.32 22.18
CA SER A 602 -15.97 26.43 22.18
C SER A 602 -15.36 25.38 23.12
N PRO A 603 -14.17 24.81 22.78
CA PRO A 603 -13.49 23.84 23.63
C PRO A 603 -13.10 24.45 24.98
N VAL A 604 -13.22 23.67 26.05
CA VAL A 604 -12.75 24.04 27.40
C VAL A 604 -11.25 23.73 27.54
N ASN A 605 -10.83 22.58 27.01
CA ASN A 605 -9.42 22.18 27.06
C ASN A 605 -8.62 22.82 25.91
N PRO A 606 -7.42 23.30 26.18
CA PRO A 606 -6.50 23.70 25.10
C PRO A 606 -6.08 22.48 24.27
N PRO A 607 -5.65 22.66 23.01
CA PRO A 607 -5.14 21.60 22.19
C PRO A 607 -3.99 20.81 22.85
N MET A 608 -4.04 19.49 22.71
CA MET A 608 -2.99 18.57 23.16
C MET A 608 -2.18 18.08 21.95
N ILE A 609 -0.86 18.17 22.04
CA ILE A 609 0.06 17.57 21.07
C ILE A 609 0.20 16.09 21.45
N ILE A 610 -0.21 15.17 20.58
CA ILE A 610 -0.33 13.74 20.89
C ILE A 610 1.03 13.07 21.11
N ASP A 611 2.09 13.56 20.48
CA ASP A 611 3.46 13.02 20.59
C ASP A 611 4.12 13.30 21.93
N ASN A 612 3.55 14.22 22.71
CA ASN A 612 4.05 14.52 24.05
C ASN A 612 3.39 13.61 25.10
N PRO A 613 4.14 13.00 26.00
CA PRO A 613 3.58 12.15 27.03
C PRO A 613 2.70 12.93 28.01
N GLY A 614 1.52 12.40 28.29
CA GLY A 614 0.56 12.95 29.23
C GLY A 614 -0.22 14.15 28.67
N ASN A 615 -0.98 14.81 29.54
CA ASN A 615 -1.76 16.01 29.20
C ASN A 615 -1.67 17.03 30.35
N PRO A 616 -0.53 17.74 30.49
CA PRO A 616 -0.31 18.65 31.61
C PRO A 616 -1.16 19.92 31.57
N THR A 617 -1.79 20.21 30.43
CA THR A 617 -2.59 21.42 30.19
C THR A 617 -4.10 21.19 30.27
N ILE A 618 -4.53 19.98 30.61
CA ILE A 618 -5.95 19.66 30.72
C ILE A 618 -6.64 20.53 31.77
N VAL A 619 -7.75 21.12 31.42
CA VAL A 619 -8.58 21.95 32.30
C VAL A 619 -9.72 21.16 32.91
N ASP A 620 -10.42 20.37 32.09
CA ASP A 620 -11.52 19.52 32.52
C ASP A 620 -11.47 18.19 31.76
N MET A 621 -11.17 17.10 32.49
CA MET A 621 -11.06 15.75 31.92
C MET A 621 -12.38 15.17 31.42
N ASN A 622 -13.50 15.75 31.81
CA ASN A 622 -14.83 15.36 31.34
C ASN A 622 -15.33 16.17 30.15
N ARG A 623 -14.45 16.95 29.55
CA ARG A 623 -14.72 17.75 28.36
C ARG A 623 -13.85 17.29 27.20
N TRP A 624 -14.39 17.49 26.01
CA TRP A 624 -13.68 17.16 24.79
C TRP A 624 -12.27 17.77 24.76
N GLN A 625 -11.28 16.94 24.37
CA GLN A 625 -9.89 17.32 24.23
C GLN A 625 -9.57 17.53 22.76
N PRO A 626 -9.31 18.76 22.30
CA PRO A 626 -8.77 18.98 20.97
C PRO A 626 -7.37 18.34 20.85
N LEU A 627 -7.12 17.70 19.73
CA LEU A 627 -5.81 17.10 19.40
C LEU A 627 -5.15 17.93 18.32
N THR A 628 -3.88 18.27 18.52
CA THR A 628 -3.02 18.79 17.45
C THR A 628 -2.23 17.65 16.89
N LEU A 629 -2.35 17.43 15.60
CA LEU A 629 -1.61 16.42 14.84
C LEU A 629 -0.45 17.10 14.15
N ASP A 630 0.73 16.48 14.16
CA ASP A 630 1.89 17.01 13.43
C ASP A 630 1.59 17.05 11.94
N LEU A 631 0.97 16.01 11.44
CA LEU A 631 0.44 15.91 10.11
C LEU A 631 -1.04 15.48 10.18
N PHE A 632 -1.91 16.21 9.52
CA PHE A 632 -3.29 15.85 9.30
C PHE A 632 -3.52 15.72 7.79
N ILE A 633 -3.90 14.56 7.35
CA ILE A 633 -4.29 14.32 5.95
C ILE A 633 -5.79 14.47 5.85
N ASP A 634 -6.26 15.40 5.04
CA ASP A 634 -7.69 15.60 4.81
C ASP A 634 -8.30 14.50 3.93
N GLN A 635 -9.61 14.53 3.76
CA GLN A 635 -10.35 13.52 3.00
C GLN A 635 -10.00 13.53 1.49
N SER A 636 -9.35 14.56 1.02
CA SER A 636 -8.87 14.73 -0.37
C SER A 636 -7.38 14.39 -0.53
N GLY A 637 -6.74 13.90 0.54
CA GLY A 637 -5.32 13.56 0.52
C GLY A 637 -4.37 14.75 0.74
N ASN A 638 -4.88 15.96 1.07
CA ASN A 638 -4.02 17.11 1.31
C ASN A 638 -3.43 17.07 2.71
N GLU A 639 -2.14 17.23 2.82
CA GLU A 639 -1.41 17.36 4.06
C GLU A 639 -1.59 18.76 4.69
N ILE A 640 -1.93 18.80 5.98
CA ILE A 640 -2.12 20.03 6.76
C ILE A 640 -1.25 19.96 8.00
N PRO A 641 0.00 20.46 7.95
CA PRO A 641 0.94 20.42 9.07
C PRO A 641 0.42 21.18 10.30
N GLY A 642 0.63 20.62 11.49
CA GLY A 642 0.29 21.25 12.76
C GLY A 642 -1.19 21.54 12.96
N ALA A 643 -2.08 20.77 12.32
CA ALA A 643 -3.50 21.03 12.34
C ALA A 643 -4.17 20.59 13.66
N THR A 644 -5.08 21.42 14.15
CA THR A 644 -6.01 21.06 15.23
C THR A 644 -7.42 20.99 14.67
N PRO A 645 -7.92 19.79 14.31
CA PRO A 645 -9.27 19.64 13.78
C PRO A 645 -10.33 20.17 14.77
N PRO A 646 -11.32 20.94 14.30
CA PRO A 646 -12.35 21.50 15.17
C PRO A 646 -13.31 20.41 15.65
N PHE A 647 -14.00 20.69 16.76
CA PHE A 647 -15.15 19.87 17.18
C PHE A 647 -16.26 19.96 16.13
N LEU A 648 -16.66 18.80 15.60
CA LEU A 648 -17.64 18.74 14.52
C LEU A 648 -19.05 18.84 15.03
N SER A 649 -19.82 19.81 14.53
CA SER A 649 -21.28 19.91 14.60
C SER A 649 -21.89 19.78 16.01
N PRO A 650 -21.36 20.46 17.03
CA PRO A 650 -21.90 20.37 18.40
C PRO A 650 -23.32 20.89 18.54
N GLU A 651 -23.79 21.71 17.60
CA GLU A 651 -25.10 22.35 17.57
C GLU A 651 -26.06 21.62 16.60
N TRP A 652 -25.71 20.44 16.10
CA TRP A 652 -26.41 19.76 15.01
C TRP A 652 -27.82 19.26 15.39
N GLY A 653 -28.12 19.14 16.66
CA GLY A 653 -29.48 18.84 17.12
C GLY A 653 -30.56 19.87 16.70
N GLN A 654 -30.14 21.08 16.28
CA GLN A 654 -31.04 22.10 15.76
C GLN A 654 -31.40 21.92 14.28
N VAL A 655 -30.70 20.99 13.57
CA VAL A 655 -30.95 20.74 12.14
C VAL A 655 -32.23 19.96 11.97
N SER A 656 -33.08 20.37 11.02
CA SER A 656 -34.29 19.65 10.63
C SER A 656 -33.99 18.17 10.35
N HIS A 657 -34.68 17.30 11.07
CA HIS A 657 -34.45 15.86 11.02
C HIS A 657 -35.49 15.14 10.18
N PHE A 658 -35.16 13.96 9.69
CA PHE A 658 -36.03 13.20 8.79
C PHE A 658 -37.16 12.46 9.52
N ALA A 659 -36.88 11.83 10.66
CA ALA A 659 -37.79 10.90 11.30
C ALA A 659 -37.99 11.10 12.82
N LEU A 660 -37.18 11.96 13.45
CA LEU A 660 -37.27 12.21 14.88
C LEU A 660 -38.43 13.17 15.18
N SER A 661 -38.96 13.10 16.38
CA SER A 661 -40.07 13.89 16.81
C SER A 661 -39.76 14.72 18.07
N ALA A 662 -40.60 15.68 18.40
CA ALA A 662 -40.45 16.45 19.62
C ALA A 662 -40.54 15.58 20.91
N ASP A 663 -41.10 14.39 20.81
CA ASP A 663 -41.19 13.45 21.95
C ASP A 663 -39.81 12.80 22.24
N ASP A 664 -38.89 12.83 21.29
CA ASP A 664 -37.53 12.30 21.41
C ASP A 664 -36.54 13.35 21.92
N LEU A 665 -36.99 14.61 22.06
CA LEU A 665 -36.13 15.77 22.31
C LEU A 665 -35.89 16.01 23.80
N THR A 666 -34.63 16.08 24.19
CA THR A 666 -34.18 16.66 25.46
C THR A 666 -33.39 17.94 25.17
N VAL A 667 -33.63 18.98 25.99
CA VAL A 667 -32.89 20.26 25.87
C VAL A 667 -31.93 20.39 27.04
N ASN A 668 -30.64 20.52 26.73
CA ASN A 668 -29.59 20.72 27.73
C ASN A 668 -28.96 22.10 27.56
N THR A 669 -29.22 22.99 28.54
CA THR A 669 -28.65 24.33 28.53
C THR A 669 -27.22 24.33 29.06
N ARG A 670 -26.27 24.88 28.27
CA ARG A 670 -24.86 25.04 28.64
C ARG A 670 -24.37 26.39 28.15
N ASP A 671 -23.69 27.12 29.01
CA ASP A 671 -23.08 28.43 28.71
C ASP A 671 -24.06 29.44 28.07
N GLY A 672 -25.37 29.32 28.40
CA GLY A 672 -26.42 30.18 27.87
C GLY A 672 -26.96 29.78 26.51
N PHE A 673 -26.56 28.62 25.99
CA PHE A 673 -27.04 28.02 24.73
C PHE A 673 -27.83 26.74 25.03
N ASP A 674 -28.94 26.54 24.35
CA ASP A 674 -29.83 25.38 24.50
C ASP A 674 -29.50 24.34 23.41
N TYR A 675 -28.75 23.30 23.81
CA TYR A 675 -28.42 22.17 22.93
C TYR A 675 -29.64 21.21 22.88
N GLN A 676 -30.09 20.95 21.68
CA GLN A 676 -31.12 19.97 21.39
C GLN A 676 -30.47 18.58 21.19
N VAL A 677 -30.94 17.60 21.96
CA VAL A 677 -30.45 16.24 21.95
C VAL A 677 -31.59 15.27 21.76
N TYR A 678 -31.65 14.61 20.62
CA TYR A 678 -32.61 13.56 20.36
C TYR A 678 -32.11 12.23 20.88
N HIS A 679 -32.98 11.42 21.49
CA HIS A 679 -32.61 10.16 22.14
C HIS A 679 -31.48 10.32 23.15
N ASP A 680 -31.59 11.29 24.03
CA ASP A 680 -30.55 11.60 25.03
C ASP A 680 -30.21 10.34 25.87
N PRO A 681 -28.99 9.81 25.78
CA PRO A 681 -28.57 8.63 26.55
C PRO A 681 -28.34 8.96 28.04
N GLY A 682 -28.53 10.20 28.44
CA GLY A 682 -28.21 10.72 29.75
C GLY A 682 -26.74 11.14 29.93
N THR A 683 -26.41 11.54 31.14
CA THR A 683 -25.07 11.99 31.48
C THR A 683 -24.06 10.84 31.37
N PRO A 684 -22.96 11.00 30.60
CA PRO A 684 -21.89 9.98 30.54
C PRO A 684 -21.23 9.79 31.91
N PRO A 685 -20.60 8.64 32.15
CA PRO A 685 -19.79 8.43 33.34
C PRO A 685 -18.69 9.49 33.47
N LEU A 686 -18.55 10.07 34.65
CA LEU A 686 -17.59 11.15 34.92
C LEU A 686 -16.31 10.61 35.58
N LEU A 687 -15.18 11.22 35.25
CA LEU A 687 -13.91 11.05 35.93
C LEU A 687 -13.69 12.15 36.99
N SER A 688 -12.98 11.84 38.06
CA SER A 688 -12.40 12.81 38.98
C SER A 688 -10.91 12.61 39.13
N LEU A 689 -10.14 13.70 39.29
CA LEU A 689 -8.67 13.67 39.38
C LEU A 689 -8.15 12.84 40.55
N ASP A 690 -8.89 12.77 41.66
CA ASP A 690 -8.54 11.99 42.84
C ASP A 690 -9.14 10.58 42.85
N GLY A 691 -9.86 10.22 41.80
CA GLY A 691 -10.56 8.95 41.66
C GLY A 691 -11.83 8.83 42.52
N SER A 692 -12.10 9.81 43.41
CA SER A 692 -13.33 9.85 44.19
C SER A 692 -14.50 10.26 43.31
N GLY A 693 -15.62 9.51 43.35
CA GLY A 693 -16.79 9.81 42.52
C GLY A 693 -16.64 9.47 41.03
N THR A 694 -15.50 8.91 40.61
CA THR A 694 -15.36 8.34 39.28
C THR A 694 -16.25 7.12 39.14
N SER A 695 -17.07 7.06 38.09
CA SER A 695 -17.87 5.90 37.80
C SER A 695 -17.01 4.64 37.68
N ASP A 696 -17.36 3.59 38.42
CA ASP A 696 -16.69 2.30 38.31
C ASP A 696 -16.76 1.74 36.89
N PHE A 697 -17.85 1.99 36.18
CA PHE A 697 -18.03 1.59 34.78
C PHE A 697 -16.96 2.22 33.88
N TYR A 698 -16.77 3.54 33.98
CA TYR A 698 -15.77 4.27 33.22
C TYR A 698 -14.34 3.81 33.57
N LYS A 699 -14.02 3.77 34.84
CA LYS A 699 -12.73 3.38 35.37
C LYS A 699 -12.32 1.98 34.91
N TRP A 700 -13.20 1.01 35.12
CA TRP A 700 -12.86 -0.38 34.84
C TRP A 700 -12.85 -0.70 33.34
N GLY A 701 -13.61 0.01 32.52
CA GLY A 701 -13.53 -0.07 31.08
C GLY A 701 -12.11 0.22 30.58
N PHE A 702 -11.54 1.36 30.97
CA PHE A 702 -10.18 1.73 30.57
C PHE A 702 -9.08 0.89 31.25
N LEU A 703 -9.25 0.54 32.53
CA LEU A 703 -8.28 -0.32 33.20
C LEU A 703 -8.24 -1.72 32.60
N THR A 704 -9.35 -2.23 32.09
CA THR A 704 -9.38 -3.51 31.38
C THR A 704 -8.57 -3.45 30.08
N VAL A 705 -8.71 -2.37 29.31
CA VAL A 705 -7.90 -2.17 28.11
C VAL A 705 -6.40 -2.11 28.44
N ALA A 706 -6.03 -1.29 29.43
CA ALA A 706 -4.63 -1.19 29.88
C ALA A 706 -4.07 -2.53 30.35
N MET A 707 -4.87 -3.31 31.08
CA MET A 707 -4.48 -4.64 31.54
C MET A 707 -4.24 -5.61 30.38
N TRP A 708 -5.15 -5.62 29.39
CA TRP A 708 -4.99 -6.52 28.24
C TRP A 708 -3.83 -6.08 27.35
N SER A 709 -3.62 -4.78 27.16
CA SER A 709 -2.46 -4.27 26.44
C SER A 709 -1.13 -4.67 27.09
N SER A 710 -1.09 -4.75 28.42
CA SER A 710 0.11 -5.22 29.12
C SER A 710 0.45 -6.70 28.88
N HIS A 711 -0.48 -7.49 28.32
CA HIS A 711 -0.22 -8.88 27.95
C HIS A 711 0.22 -9.06 26.49
N LEU A 712 0.42 -7.98 25.77
CA LEU A 712 1.01 -8.01 24.42
C LEU A 712 2.54 -8.14 24.46
N ASP A 713 3.14 -8.01 25.66
CA ASP A 713 4.56 -8.29 25.84
C ASP A 713 4.82 -9.80 25.72
N THR A 714 5.68 -10.19 24.79
CA THR A 714 6.06 -11.58 24.55
C THR A 714 6.69 -12.23 25.77
N ALA A 715 7.33 -11.46 26.66
CA ALA A 715 7.89 -11.93 27.92
C ALA A 715 6.84 -12.51 28.89
N ASP A 716 5.58 -12.12 28.76
CA ASP A 716 4.48 -12.64 29.58
C ASP A 716 4.01 -14.02 29.14
N ASN A 717 4.41 -14.47 27.96
CA ASN A 717 4.08 -15.76 27.37
C ASN A 717 2.58 -16.07 27.39
N VAL A 718 1.76 -15.05 27.11
CA VAL A 718 0.30 -15.14 27.03
C VAL A 718 -0.08 -15.23 25.57
N MET A 719 -0.62 -16.36 25.18
CA MET A 719 -1.15 -16.55 23.82
C MET A 719 -2.57 -16.00 23.71
N TRP A 720 -2.81 -15.10 22.77
CA TRP A 720 -4.13 -14.54 22.46
C TRP A 720 -4.69 -15.13 21.16
N ASP A 721 -5.95 -15.55 21.21
CA ASP A 721 -6.67 -15.93 20.00
C ASP A 721 -7.18 -14.68 19.31
N ILE A 722 -6.55 -14.29 18.20
CA ILE A 722 -6.90 -13.14 17.37
C ILE A 722 -7.63 -13.53 16.09
N SER A 723 -7.95 -14.80 15.89
CA SER A 723 -8.60 -15.27 14.66
C SER A 723 -9.98 -14.61 14.44
N PRO A 724 -10.46 -14.51 13.21
CA PRO A 724 -11.80 -14.01 12.92
C PRO A 724 -12.87 -14.77 13.73
N ASN A 725 -13.83 -14.04 14.28
CA ASN A 725 -14.87 -14.54 15.21
C ASN A 725 -14.36 -15.09 16.55
N SER A 726 -13.10 -14.90 16.87
CA SER A 726 -12.58 -15.16 18.20
C SER A 726 -13.21 -14.19 19.21
N ILE A 727 -13.50 -14.72 20.41
CA ILE A 727 -13.87 -13.91 21.58
C ILE A 727 -12.67 -13.67 22.49
N GLY A 728 -11.46 -14.00 22.00
CA GLY A 728 -10.24 -13.98 22.77
C GLY A 728 -10.12 -15.12 23.76
N ASN A 729 -9.10 -15.05 24.61
CA ASN A 729 -8.82 -16.10 25.60
C ASN A 729 -9.74 -16.05 26.82
N ARG A 730 -10.60 -15.06 26.93
CA ARG A 730 -11.50 -14.83 28.04
C ARG A 730 -12.94 -14.98 27.59
N THR A 731 -13.55 -16.09 27.95
CA THR A 731 -14.97 -16.37 27.68
C THR A 731 -15.90 -15.89 28.79
N ASN A 732 -15.34 -15.51 29.94
CA ASN A 732 -16.11 -15.18 31.15
C ASN A 732 -15.84 -13.73 31.56
N LEU A 733 -16.13 -12.79 30.68
CA LEU A 733 -16.18 -11.37 31.07
C LEU A 733 -17.29 -11.19 32.11
N PRO A 734 -17.04 -10.40 33.17
CA PRO A 734 -18.09 -10.14 34.15
C PRO A 734 -19.29 -9.45 33.53
N ASP A 735 -20.49 -10.00 33.75
CA ASP A 735 -21.75 -9.36 33.34
C ASP A 735 -22.10 -8.14 34.21
N ASN A 736 -21.45 -8.04 35.36
CA ASN A 736 -21.70 -6.98 36.33
C ASN A 736 -20.43 -6.18 36.60
N ILE A 737 -20.50 -4.87 36.47
CA ILE A 737 -19.38 -3.95 36.70
C ILE A 737 -18.76 -4.10 38.10
N ALA A 738 -19.54 -4.48 39.11
CA ALA A 738 -19.03 -4.70 40.46
C ALA A 738 -18.04 -5.86 40.57
N ASP A 739 -18.02 -6.76 39.61
CA ASP A 739 -17.15 -7.92 39.60
C ASP A 739 -15.81 -7.62 38.88
N TYR A 740 -15.72 -6.52 38.12
CA TYR A 740 -14.50 -6.13 37.39
C TYR A 740 -13.27 -5.93 38.30
N PRO A 741 -13.35 -5.35 39.49
CA PRO A 741 -12.18 -5.26 40.37
C PRO A 741 -11.56 -6.63 40.71
N THR A 742 -12.40 -7.63 40.91
CA THR A 742 -11.95 -9.00 41.19
C THR A 742 -11.37 -9.65 39.93
N PHE A 743 -12.02 -9.49 38.82
CA PHE A 743 -11.57 -9.96 37.50
C PHE A 743 -10.22 -9.35 37.12
N TYR A 744 -10.07 -8.02 37.23
CA TYR A 744 -8.84 -7.30 37.02
C TYR A 744 -7.69 -7.85 37.87
N ASN A 745 -7.89 -8.03 39.16
CA ASN A 745 -6.87 -8.54 40.06
C ASN A 745 -6.47 -10.02 39.76
N GLN A 746 -7.41 -10.83 39.31
CA GLN A 746 -7.14 -12.21 38.92
C GLN A 746 -6.29 -12.28 37.65
N VAL A 747 -6.52 -11.39 36.71
CA VAL A 747 -5.77 -11.40 35.44
C VAL A 747 -4.42 -10.71 35.58
N ASN A 748 -4.33 -9.62 36.34
CA ASN A 748 -3.11 -8.86 36.55
C ASN A 748 -2.11 -9.50 37.55
N GLY A 749 -2.14 -10.70 37.77
CA GLY A 749 -1.24 -11.48 38.64
C GLY A 749 -1.61 -12.95 38.61
N GLY A 750 -2.55 -13.28 37.74
CA GLY A 750 -3.05 -14.62 37.57
C GLY A 750 -2.22 -15.45 36.59
N THR A 751 -2.59 -16.70 36.51
CA THR A 751 -2.11 -17.61 35.46
C THR A 751 -2.53 -17.11 34.07
N ALA A 752 -1.62 -17.21 33.12
CA ALA A 752 -1.94 -17.01 31.71
C ALA A 752 -3.19 -17.83 31.33
N SER A 753 -4.08 -17.25 30.55
CA SER A 753 -5.23 -17.99 30.06
C SER A 753 -4.75 -19.01 29.03
N ASP A 754 -5.26 -20.24 29.11
CA ASP A 754 -5.08 -21.19 28.03
C ASP A 754 -5.83 -20.65 26.79
N GLY A 755 -5.09 -20.31 25.76
CA GLY A 755 -5.67 -19.90 24.49
C GLY A 755 -6.44 -21.04 23.82
N HIS A 756 -7.28 -20.72 22.87
CA HIS A 756 -7.91 -21.72 22.02
C HIS A 756 -6.92 -22.20 20.96
N THR A 757 -6.64 -23.49 20.92
CA THR A 757 -5.83 -24.13 19.86
C THR A 757 -6.64 -24.46 18.61
N VAL A 758 -7.97 -24.37 18.72
CA VAL A 758 -8.91 -24.63 17.62
C VAL A 758 -10.01 -23.58 17.65
N ASN A 759 -10.50 -23.21 16.47
CA ASN A 759 -11.64 -22.32 16.33
C ASN A 759 -12.88 -22.98 16.97
N PRO A 760 -13.50 -22.36 17.98
CA PRO A 760 -14.64 -22.97 18.67
C PRO A 760 -15.87 -23.13 17.80
N ALA A 761 -16.01 -22.35 16.72
CA ALA A 761 -17.16 -22.42 15.81
C ALA A 761 -16.99 -23.53 14.75
N THR A 762 -15.78 -23.82 14.31
CA THR A 762 -15.51 -24.77 13.23
C THR A 762 -14.82 -26.06 13.71
N GLY A 763 -14.15 -26.02 14.86
CA GLY A 763 -13.32 -27.13 15.38
C GLY A 763 -12.01 -27.33 14.61
N ALA A 764 -11.69 -26.44 13.66
CA ALA A 764 -10.44 -26.50 12.92
C ALA A 764 -9.30 -25.86 13.72
N PRO A 765 -8.06 -26.34 13.59
CA PRO A 765 -6.89 -25.64 14.14
C PRO A 765 -6.82 -24.22 13.60
N TYR A 766 -6.38 -23.28 14.43
CA TYR A 766 -6.04 -21.95 13.93
C TYR A 766 -4.77 -22.03 13.09
N ALA A 767 -4.75 -21.30 11.98
CA ALA A 767 -3.51 -21.06 11.28
C ALA A 767 -2.58 -20.26 12.21
N VAL A 768 -1.36 -20.68 12.32
CA VAL A 768 -0.32 -19.91 13.00
C VAL A 768 0.10 -18.82 12.00
N ASN A 769 -0.29 -17.58 12.29
CA ASN A 769 0.24 -16.42 11.59
C ASN A 769 1.45 -15.93 12.34
#